data_a3cf4380c943cd9049f783ecaffaf866
#
_entry.id   a3cf4380c943cd9049f783ecaffaf866
#
_cell.length_a   1.000
_cell.length_b   1.000
_cell.length_c   1.000
_cell.angle_alpha   90.00
_cell.angle_beta   90.00
_cell.angle_gamma   90.00
#
_symmetry.space_group_name_H-M   'P 1'
#
loop_
_entity.id
_entity.type
_entity.pdbx_description
1 polymer ?
#
loop_
_entity_poly.entity_id
_entity_poly.type
_entity_poly.pdbx_seq_one_letter_code
_entity_poly.pdbx_strand_id
1 'polypeptide(L)'
;MSISARRGFAALTTVAALAAGLVAGLPGQATADTAGWPATDGRLLYNELGSLRYINPDGTKSAQFYETANQAAWSADGSQIAYTGSSDGRLRTKTYAQESISGNDIVMPAGSGWHPTDPTFWYGGGDIVFTAGGRLRVAVANSARAPQALFGTDVDGCDSKASGAVNGKLAFVRTGTSCSTTGTPAVWVYNGPTKAFTKVAANADEPSMSPDGQSLVFTRNIAGHKQLFTVKADGTGLTQVTTDPVDHNRPAWSPKGDRIAYDTYFTGSADTASGSQIWIRDLAAGTETRVPMADGTDVAWQPLRKNAISRVYGADTYGTNIASSKWTWNTLGKSVPGLMNASSAVLISKSDSAYATTATSLAGKKHGPVLMTSRTGLDSSVQTELKRMLPKGKTVYLVGGTSILNSSVASKVTSLGYVAKRLSDVSRYSTSVAVAKTITSAPKYVFLATGTDYHNALAASSAAGAMGTSGTAVVLLTQGSTMTASVYGYLNKYSPSTTKIITVGGDAESALTKAYNAGKLPRWPSKYSYYRFGGSPAPVAARLAEFWWSSPSDAAVASVNSWTGGVSASSAMTTFGPLLWTDVTSLTYDTKWYMMRTSASLNHVAVFGGNGSVDAKVVPLIGRAIGVDSTYAYTSYYKGDIPQSAASQPLSASTGRPVPSPDLAPLKVTVSK
;
A
#
# COMPACT_ATOMS: atom_id res chain seq x y z
N MET A 1 -51.97 33.41 21.48
CA MET A 1 -51.78 32.05 22.02
C MET A 1 -50.80 31.33 21.17
N SER A 2 -49.68 31.02 21.75
CA SER A 2 -48.50 30.37 21.18
C SER A 2 -48.77 28.93 20.77
N ILE A 3 -48.21 28.49 19.64
CA ILE A 3 -47.66 27.14 19.47
C ILE A 3 -46.37 27.27 18.70
N SER A 4 -45.30 26.84 19.38
CA SER A 4 -43.91 26.92 18.96
C SER A 4 -43.56 25.93 17.84
N ALA A 5 -42.77 26.37 16.93
CA ALA A 5 -42.08 25.55 15.96
C ALA A 5 -40.94 24.78 16.62
N ARG A 6 -40.97 23.46 16.55
CA ARG A 6 -39.84 22.57 16.67
C ARG A 6 -39.85 21.64 15.46
N ARG A 7 -39.09 21.99 14.44
CA ARG A 7 -38.61 21.05 13.40
C ARG A 7 -37.40 21.72 12.72
N GLY A 8 -36.25 21.12 12.90
CA GLY A 8 -35.08 21.50 12.12
C GLY A 8 -33.76 21.27 12.84
N PHE A 9 -33.42 20.04 13.15
CA PHE A 9 -32.04 19.63 13.44
C PHE A 9 -31.97 18.09 13.30
N ALA A 10 -31.91 17.60 12.06
CA ALA A 10 -31.65 16.17 11.81
C ALA A 10 -31.04 15.89 10.41
N ALA A 11 -30.53 16.89 9.70
CA ALA A 11 -30.04 16.68 8.33
C ALA A 11 -28.58 17.08 8.11
N LEU A 12 -27.85 17.57 9.12
CA LEU A 12 -26.45 17.99 8.95
C LEU A 12 -25.38 17.03 9.48
N THR A 13 -25.74 15.92 10.11
CA THR A 13 -24.76 14.99 10.71
C THR A 13 -24.28 13.89 9.77
N THR A 14 -24.89 13.71 8.61
CA THR A 14 -24.53 12.61 7.68
C THR A 14 -23.51 12.99 6.62
N VAL A 15 -23.33 14.26 6.29
CA VAL A 15 -22.37 14.69 5.25
C VAL A 15 -20.97 14.89 5.84
N ALA A 16 -20.87 15.38 7.08
CA ALA A 16 -19.58 15.51 7.77
C ALA A 16 -18.93 14.13 8.08
N ALA A 17 -19.75 13.09 8.25
CA ALA A 17 -19.26 11.73 8.46
C ALA A 17 -18.65 11.09 7.18
N LEU A 18 -19.07 11.53 5.98
CA LEU A 18 -18.53 11.00 4.73
C LEU A 18 -17.15 11.62 4.36
N ALA A 19 -16.95 12.90 4.63
CA ALA A 19 -15.66 13.55 4.39
C ALA A 19 -14.62 13.15 5.46
N ALA A 20 -15.04 12.99 6.73
CA ALA A 20 -14.21 12.42 7.78
C ALA A 20 -13.92 10.92 7.56
N GLY A 21 -14.81 10.20 6.88
CA GLY A 21 -14.66 8.79 6.52
C GLY A 21 -13.63 8.55 5.42
N LEU A 22 -13.30 9.51 4.57
CA LEU A 22 -12.31 9.35 3.50
C LEU A 22 -10.86 9.55 3.97
N VAL A 23 -10.61 10.36 4.98
CA VAL A 23 -9.30 10.42 5.66
C VAL A 23 -9.19 9.31 6.72
N ALA A 24 -10.31 8.82 7.27
CA ALA A 24 -10.36 7.64 8.14
C ALA A 24 -10.52 6.31 7.37
N GLY A 25 -10.78 6.36 6.09
CA GLY A 25 -10.91 5.20 5.20
C GLY A 25 -9.69 5.01 4.30
N LEU A 26 -8.66 5.84 4.41
CA LEU A 26 -7.30 5.36 4.17
C LEU A 26 -7.10 4.28 5.22
N PRO A 27 -6.98 3.01 4.85
CA PRO A 27 -6.84 1.90 5.78
C PRO A 27 -5.79 2.31 6.76
N GLY A 28 -6.07 2.12 8.06
CA GLY A 28 -5.18 2.53 9.11
C GLY A 28 -3.77 2.29 8.65
N GLN A 29 -3.18 3.32 8.07
CA GLN A 29 -1.78 3.31 7.73
C GLN A 29 -1.19 3.02 9.08
N ALA A 30 -0.64 1.87 9.19
CA ALA A 30 0.18 1.51 10.30
C ALA A 30 0.88 2.76 10.74
N THR A 31 0.83 3.03 12.02
CA THR A 31 1.72 4.02 12.61
C THR A 31 3.03 3.83 11.90
N ALA A 32 3.39 4.78 11.05
CA ALA A 32 4.47 4.64 10.09
C ALA A 32 5.62 4.00 10.81
N ASP A 33 6.09 2.89 10.27
CA ASP A 33 7.22 2.21 10.85
C ASP A 33 8.38 3.21 10.81
N THR A 34 8.64 3.88 11.93
CA THR A 34 9.79 4.74 12.11
C THR A 34 11.08 3.91 12.21
N ALA A 35 10.97 2.57 12.17
CA ALA A 35 12.11 1.70 12.06
C ALA A 35 12.89 2.04 10.79
N GLY A 36 14.15 2.41 10.95
CA GLY A 36 15.02 2.86 9.87
C GLY A 36 15.12 4.36 9.68
N TRP A 37 14.48 5.18 10.51
CA TRP A 37 14.77 6.61 10.59
C TRP A 37 15.67 6.92 11.81
N PRO A 38 16.64 7.84 11.66
CA PRO A 38 16.96 8.58 10.42
C PRO A 38 17.50 7.66 9.30
N ALA A 39 17.12 7.95 8.05
CA ALA A 39 17.64 7.28 6.88
C ALA A 39 19.06 7.78 6.53
N THR A 40 19.78 7.05 5.69
CA THR A 40 21.05 7.51 5.15
C THR A 40 20.81 8.56 4.06
N ASP A 41 21.65 9.61 4.01
CA ASP A 41 21.59 10.62 3.00
C ASP A 41 22.00 10.06 1.61
N GLY A 42 21.12 10.26 0.65
CA GLY A 42 21.35 9.94 -0.75
C GLY A 42 21.68 11.17 -1.58
N ARG A 43 21.22 11.18 -2.81
CA ARG A 43 21.44 12.26 -3.78
C ARG A 43 20.54 13.44 -3.53
N LEU A 44 20.92 14.60 -4.00
CA LEU A 44 20.07 15.76 -4.17
C LEU A 44 19.39 15.67 -5.54
N LEU A 45 18.07 15.81 -5.56
CA LEU A 45 17.29 16.07 -6.77
C LEU A 45 17.05 17.57 -6.85
N TYR A 46 17.19 18.17 -8.02
CA TYR A 46 17.04 19.59 -8.20
C TYR A 46 16.57 19.93 -9.61
N ASN A 47 16.04 21.13 -9.80
CA ASN A 47 15.67 21.66 -11.08
C ASN A 47 16.81 22.50 -11.67
N GLU A 48 17.24 22.18 -12.88
CA GLU A 48 18.16 22.97 -13.68
C GLU A 48 17.46 23.38 -14.99
N LEU A 49 17.06 24.63 -15.08
CA LEU A 49 16.39 25.20 -16.28
C LEU A 49 15.17 24.38 -16.77
N GLY A 50 14.33 23.94 -15.84
CA GLY A 50 13.13 23.15 -16.16
C GLY A 50 13.37 21.65 -16.33
N SER A 51 14.59 21.16 -16.13
CA SER A 51 14.93 19.74 -16.18
C SER A 51 15.30 19.22 -14.79
N LEU A 52 14.76 18.07 -14.41
CA LEU A 52 15.18 17.40 -13.18
C LEU A 52 16.56 16.76 -13.36
N ARG A 53 17.41 17.00 -12.38
CA ARG A 53 18.74 16.40 -12.29
C ARG A 53 18.99 15.92 -10.87
N TYR A 54 19.91 15.00 -10.72
CA TYR A 54 20.39 14.59 -9.40
C TYR A 54 21.93 14.62 -9.33
N ILE A 55 22.44 14.87 -8.14
CA ILE A 55 23.85 14.99 -7.84
C ILE A 55 24.12 14.50 -6.42
N ASN A 56 25.29 13.96 -6.15
CA ASN A 56 25.70 13.72 -4.77
C ASN A 56 25.91 15.04 -4.03
N PRO A 57 25.74 15.09 -2.70
CA PRO A 57 26.00 16.29 -1.92
C PRO A 57 27.41 16.88 -2.07
N ASP A 58 28.38 16.04 -2.44
CA ASP A 58 29.78 16.45 -2.74
C ASP A 58 30.00 16.97 -4.17
N GLY A 59 28.95 17.07 -4.97
CA GLY A 59 29.01 17.52 -6.36
C GLY A 59 29.38 16.44 -7.38
N THR A 60 29.61 15.22 -6.94
CA THR A 60 29.94 14.11 -7.86
C THR A 60 28.70 13.43 -8.43
N LYS A 61 28.88 12.63 -9.49
CA LYS A 61 27.83 11.80 -10.12
C LYS A 61 26.58 12.58 -10.53
N SER A 62 26.75 13.78 -11.07
CA SER A 62 25.64 14.51 -11.67
C SER A 62 25.06 13.75 -12.86
N ALA A 63 23.74 13.63 -12.92
CA ALA A 63 23.03 13.00 -14.03
C ALA A 63 21.65 13.62 -14.23
N GLN A 64 21.17 13.60 -15.47
CA GLN A 64 19.83 14.06 -15.82
C GLN A 64 18.79 12.98 -15.51
N PHE A 65 17.64 13.39 -15.03
CA PHE A 65 16.52 12.50 -14.72
C PHE A 65 15.54 12.34 -15.89
N TYR A 66 15.93 12.64 -17.11
CA TYR A 66 15.15 12.48 -18.35
C TYR A 66 13.69 12.97 -18.32
N GLU A 67 13.35 13.90 -17.45
CA GLU A 67 12.03 14.52 -17.37
C GLU A 67 12.18 16.02 -17.20
N THR A 68 11.31 16.77 -17.87
CA THR A 68 11.15 18.19 -17.61
C THR A 68 10.11 18.39 -16.53
N ALA A 69 10.49 19.02 -15.44
CA ALA A 69 9.60 19.20 -14.30
C ALA A 69 9.96 20.44 -13.50
N ASN A 70 8.95 21.01 -12.84
CA ASN A 70 9.13 22.22 -12.05
C ASN A 70 9.45 21.90 -10.58
N GLN A 71 8.81 20.88 -10.03
CA GLN A 71 8.90 20.54 -8.61
C GLN A 71 8.86 19.03 -8.45
N ALA A 72 9.64 18.52 -7.51
CA ALA A 72 9.68 17.09 -7.26
C ALA A 72 9.96 16.79 -5.78
N ALA A 73 9.50 15.61 -5.33
CA ALA A 73 9.77 15.09 -3.98
C ALA A 73 10.08 13.59 -4.04
N TRP A 74 10.94 13.13 -3.14
CA TRP A 74 11.24 11.72 -2.96
C TRP A 74 10.23 11.01 -2.06
N SER A 75 9.95 9.74 -2.35
CA SER A 75 9.30 8.84 -1.40
C SER A 75 10.18 8.62 -0.16
N ALA A 76 9.57 8.20 0.94
CA ALA A 76 10.25 8.02 2.22
C ALA A 76 11.41 7.01 2.19
N ASP A 77 11.42 6.10 1.22
CA ASP A 77 12.48 5.12 0.99
C ASP A 77 13.44 5.49 -0.15
N GLY A 78 13.19 6.62 -0.84
CA GLY A 78 13.99 7.11 -1.96
C GLY A 78 13.86 6.30 -3.25
N SER A 79 12.90 5.38 -3.34
CA SER A 79 12.70 4.53 -4.51
C SER A 79 11.88 5.19 -5.62
N GLN A 80 11.08 6.20 -5.28
CA GLN A 80 10.23 6.93 -6.21
C GLN A 80 10.36 8.44 -6.04
N ILE A 81 10.03 9.17 -7.11
CA ILE A 81 9.75 10.60 -7.06
C ILE A 81 8.33 10.87 -7.54
N ALA A 82 7.70 11.88 -6.93
CA ALA A 82 6.52 12.55 -7.45
C ALA A 82 6.95 13.91 -7.99
N TYR A 83 6.44 14.29 -9.18
CA TYR A 83 6.80 15.56 -9.81
C TYR A 83 5.69 16.10 -10.69
N THR A 84 5.75 17.40 -10.97
CA THR A 84 4.85 18.07 -11.92
C THR A 84 5.61 18.40 -13.19
N GLY A 85 5.12 17.94 -14.34
CA GLY A 85 5.74 18.21 -15.63
C GLY A 85 5.75 19.71 -15.96
N SER A 86 6.89 20.23 -16.41
CA SER A 86 7.01 21.66 -16.74
C SER A 86 6.27 22.05 -18.02
N SER A 87 6.14 21.13 -18.97
CA SER A 87 5.51 21.36 -20.28
C SER A 87 4.00 21.15 -20.30
N ASP A 88 3.47 20.25 -19.49
CA ASP A 88 2.05 19.84 -19.52
C ASP A 88 1.34 19.96 -18.17
N GLY A 89 2.06 20.32 -17.10
CA GLY A 89 1.51 20.51 -15.75
C GLY A 89 0.93 19.25 -15.12
N ARG A 90 1.25 18.06 -15.62
CA ARG A 90 0.70 16.81 -15.08
C ARG A 90 1.49 16.34 -13.87
N LEU A 91 0.78 15.84 -12.87
CA LEU A 91 1.38 15.15 -11.74
C LEU A 91 1.70 13.71 -12.13
N ARG A 92 2.95 13.32 -11.89
CA ARG A 92 3.48 11.99 -12.23
C ARG A 92 4.25 11.39 -11.07
N THR A 93 4.36 10.07 -11.12
CA THR A 93 5.32 9.32 -10.29
C THR A 93 6.29 8.57 -11.19
N LYS A 94 7.52 8.46 -10.76
CA LYS A 94 8.56 7.70 -11.48
C LYS A 94 9.43 6.96 -10.48
N THR A 95 9.71 5.68 -10.75
CA THR A 95 10.63 4.92 -9.92
C THR A 95 12.06 5.24 -10.29
N TYR A 96 12.97 5.15 -9.34
CA TYR A 96 14.41 5.28 -9.59
C TYR A 96 14.91 4.28 -10.65
N ALA A 97 14.36 3.07 -10.65
CA ALA A 97 14.70 2.03 -11.63
C ALA A 97 14.14 2.27 -13.05
N GLN A 98 13.33 3.31 -13.25
CA GLN A 98 12.72 3.68 -14.55
C GLN A 98 13.36 4.92 -15.16
N GLU A 99 14.63 5.18 -14.92
CA GLU A 99 15.31 6.41 -15.34
C GLU A 99 15.11 6.80 -16.81
N SER A 100 15.01 5.82 -17.71
CA SER A 100 14.86 6.04 -19.16
C SER A 100 13.40 6.04 -19.67
N ILE A 101 12.40 5.91 -18.81
CA ILE A 101 10.98 5.77 -19.19
C ILE A 101 10.20 6.92 -18.58
N SER A 102 9.23 7.48 -19.31
CA SER A 102 8.31 8.49 -18.78
C SER A 102 7.59 8.01 -17.51
N GLY A 103 7.34 8.94 -16.58
CA GLY A 103 6.62 8.66 -15.34
C GLY A 103 5.18 8.23 -15.57
N ASN A 104 4.57 7.66 -14.54
CA ASN A 104 3.17 7.28 -14.55
C ASN A 104 2.28 8.48 -14.20
N ASP A 105 1.34 8.83 -15.06
CA ASP A 105 0.38 9.92 -14.81
C ASP A 105 -0.54 9.58 -13.64
N ILE A 106 -0.75 10.56 -12.76
CA ILE A 106 -1.86 10.57 -11.82
C ILE A 106 -3.03 11.29 -12.49
N VAL A 107 -4.10 10.54 -12.75
CA VAL A 107 -5.24 11.02 -13.53
C VAL A 107 -6.07 11.99 -12.70
N MET A 108 -6.15 13.26 -13.14
CA MET A 108 -7.01 14.25 -12.51
C MET A 108 -8.48 14.02 -12.86
N PRO A 109 -9.43 14.43 -11.98
CA PRO A 109 -10.84 14.35 -12.30
C PRO A 109 -11.18 15.11 -13.59
N ALA A 110 -11.98 14.51 -14.46
CA ALA A 110 -12.39 15.13 -15.72
C ALA A 110 -13.10 16.47 -15.46
N GLY A 111 -12.68 17.52 -16.19
CA GLY A 111 -13.25 18.86 -16.06
C GLY A 111 -12.88 19.62 -14.77
N SER A 112 -11.96 19.09 -13.95
CA SER A 112 -11.54 19.76 -12.71
C SER A 112 -10.78 21.06 -12.94
N GLY A 113 -10.09 21.20 -14.06
CA GLY A 113 -9.19 22.35 -14.32
C GLY A 113 -8.01 22.43 -13.32
N TRP A 114 -7.67 21.33 -12.67
CA TRP A 114 -6.60 21.34 -11.65
C TRP A 114 -5.21 21.33 -12.30
N HIS A 115 -4.40 22.25 -11.83
CA HIS A 115 -2.97 22.36 -12.14
C HIS A 115 -2.21 22.01 -10.85
N PRO A 116 -1.76 20.76 -10.71
CA PRO A 116 -1.06 20.32 -9.50
C PRO A 116 0.32 21.00 -9.38
N THR A 117 0.66 21.41 -8.15
CA THR A 117 1.97 21.93 -7.75
C THR A 117 2.38 21.35 -6.41
N ASP A 118 3.65 21.53 -6.03
CA ASP A 118 4.21 21.18 -4.72
C ASP A 118 3.88 19.75 -4.25
N PRO A 119 4.17 18.70 -5.04
CA PRO A 119 3.91 17.34 -4.62
C PRO A 119 4.83 16.93 -3.47
N THR A 120 4.30 16.19 -2.50
CA THR A 120 5.08 15.56 -1.43
C THR A 120 4.51 14.19 -1.11
N PHE A 121 5.37 13.23 -0.78
CA PHE A 121 4.91 11.96 -0.21
C PHE A 121 4.52 12.14 1.25
N TRP A 122 3.54 11.37 1.70
CA TRP A 122 3.00 11.45 3.04
C TRP A 122 2.86 10.07 3.68
N TYR A 123 3.02 9.93 4.98
CA TYR A 123 3.02 8.69 5.76
C TYR A 123 4.17 7.69 5.46
N GLY A 124 5.07 7.95 4.61
CA GLY A 124 6.05 6.95 4.17
C GLY A 124 5.45 5.84 3.30
N GLY A 125 4.26 6.09 2.76
CA GLY A 125 3.56 5.22 1.82
C GLY A 125 3.46 5.84 0.43
N GLY A 126 2.51 5.34 -0.36
CA GLY A 126 2.24 5.84 -1.71
C GLY A 126 1.31 7.04 -1.78
N ASP A 127 0.93 7.65 -0.66
CA ASP A 127 0.09 8.83 -0.63
C ASP A 127 0.89 10.07 -1.04
N ILE A 128 0.37 10.82 -2.01
CA ILE A 128 0.97 12.04 -2.53
C ILE A 128 0.02 13.18 -2.24
N VAL A 129 0.48 14.14 -1.45
CA VAL A 129 -0.23 15.40 -1.23
C VAL A 129 0.31 16.44 -2.20
N PHE A 130 -0.56 17.24 -2.77
CA PHE A 130 -0.22 18.31 -3.72
C PHE A 130 -1.21 19.45 -3.63
N THR A 131 -0.81 20.61 -4.12
CA THR A 131 -1.68 21.78 -4.22
C THR A 131 -2.43 21.77 -5.55
N ALA A 132 -3.74 21.98 -5.54
CA ALA A 132 -4.52 22.25 -6.75
C ALA A 132 -5.74 23.12 -6.42
N GLY A 133 -5.90 24.22 -7.17
CA GLY A 133 -6.97 25.20 -6.95
C GLY A 133 -6.89 25.87 -5.57
N GLY A 134 -5.68 26.12 -5.06
CA GLY A 134 -5.42 26.72 -3.76
C GLY A 134 -5.78 25.83 -2.57
N ARG A 135 -5.89 24.52 -2.77
CA ARG A 135 -6.24 23.54 -1.74
C ARG A 135 -5.35 22.33 -1.81
N LEU A 136 -5.13 21.68 -0.67
CA LEU A 136 -4.41 20.42 -0.62
C LEU A 136 -5.30 19.26 -1.08
N ARG A 137 -4.73 18.45 -1.94
CA ARG A 137 -5.33 17.24 -2.49
C ARG A 137 -4.44 16.05 -2.16
N VAL A 138 -5.04 14.86 -2.11
CA VAL A 138 -4.30 13.62 -1.93
C VAL A 138 -4.61 12.65 -3.08
N ALA A 139 -3.57 12.09 -3.64
CA ALA A 139 -3.61 10.99 -4.61
C ALA A 139 -2.84 9.80 -4.06
N VAL A 140 -3.09 8.63 -4.63
CA VAL A 140 -2.30 7.42 -4.32
C VAL A 140 -1.41 7.12 -5.52
N ALA A 141 -0.11 7.01 -5.28
CA ALA A 141 0.83 6.58 -6.30
C ALA A 141 0.40 5.23 -6.88
N ASN A 142 0.54 5.08 -8.21
CA ASN A 142 0.17 3.87 -8.91
C ASN A 142 -1.29 3.40 -8.66
N SER A 143 -2.21 4.34 -8.54
CA SER A 143 -3.63 4.07 -8.40
C SER A 143 -4.43 4.82 -9.46
N ALA A 144 -5.47 4.18 -9.98
CA ALA A 144 -6.43 4.83 -10.88
C ALA A 144 -7.48 5.66 -10.13
N ARG A 145 -7.37 5.79 -8.82
CA ARG A 145 -8.25 6.66 -8.02
C ARG A 145 -8.05 8.11 -8.43
N ALA A 146 -9.17 8.79 -8.65
CA ALA A 146 -9.12 10.23 -8.75
C ALA A 146 -8.64 10.84 -7.42
N PRO A 147 -7.77 11.87 -7.46
CA PRO A 147 -7.37 12.61 -6.29
C PRO A 147 -8.56 13.18 -5.52
N GLN A 148 -8.44 13.24 -4.21
CA GLN A 148 -9.49 13.71 -3.29
C GLN A 148 -9.04 14.98 -2.57
N ALA A 149 -9.99 15.76 -2.05
CA ALA A 149 -9.68 16.81 -1.08
C ALA A 149 -9.04 16.17 0.17
N LEU A 150 -7.95 16.76 0.66
CA LEU A 150 -7.29 16.27 1.86
C LEU A 150 -8.10 16.61 3.11
N PHE A 151 -8.66 17.80 3.16
CA PHE A 151 -9.48 18.30 4.26
C PHE A 151 -10.94 18.46 3.82
N GLY A 152 -11.86 18.41 4.77
CA GLY A 152 -13.26 18.74 4.53
C GLY A 152 -13.48 20.24 4.35
N THR A 153 -14.59 20.62 3.74
CA THR A 153 -14.93 22.03 3.43
C THR A 153 -14.93 22.96 4.65
N ASP A 154 -15.22 22.43 5.83
CA ASP A 154 -15.30 23.21 7.07
C ASP A 154 -13.93 23.57 7.68
N VAL A 155 -12.87 22.90 7.24
CA VAL A 155 -11.50 23.10 7.73
C VAL A 155 -10.51 23.48 6.63
N ASP A 156 -10.99 23.53 5.38
CA ASP A 156 -10.20 23.94 4.23
C ASP A 156 -9.93 25.45 4.28
N GLY A 157 -8.67 25.79 4.05
CA GLY A 157 -8.23 27.16 3.82
C GLY A 157 -7.65 27.32 2.42
N CYS A 158 -6.99 28.41 2.16
CA CYS A 158 -6.10 28.54 1.01
C CYS A 158 -4.76 27.94 1.36
N ASP A 159 -4.61 26.64 1.06
CA ASP A 159 -3.51 25.80 1.51
C ASP A 159 -2.61 25.38 0.35
N SER A 160 -1.30 25.44 0.56
CA SER A 160 -0.28 25.14 -0.45
C SER A 160 1.03 24.66 0.16
N LYS A 161 2.00 24.30 -0.69
CA LYS A 161 3.39 23.98 -0.33
C LYS A 161 3.48 22.98 0.82
N ALA A 162 2.84 21.85 0.64
CA ALA A 162 2.84 20.78 1.65
C ALA A 162 4.20 20.09 1.73
N SER A 163 4.59 19.66 2.94
CA SER A 163 5.73 18.80 3.21
C SER A 163 5.31 17.70 4.20
N GLY A 164 5.35 16.46 3.75
CA GLY A 164 4.91 15.29 4.50
C GLY A 164 6.04 14.63 5.29
N ALA A 165 5.68 14.03 6.44
CA ALA A 165 6.56 13.16 7.22
C ALA A 165 6.02 11.73 7.28
N VAL A 166 6.91 10.79 7.58
CA VAL A 166 6.59 9.36 7.69
C VAL A 166 5.61 9.03 8.82
N ASN A 167 5.58 9.83 9.88
CA ASN A 167 4.69 9.65 11.02
C ASN A 167 3.27 10.24 10.81
N GLY A 168 2.96 10.67 9.59
CA GLY A 168 1.64 11.22 9.22
C GLY A 168 1.43 12.68 9.59
N LYS A 169 2.46 13.41 10.05
CA LYS A 169 2.40 14.85 10.13
C LYS A 169 2.62 15.46 8.74
N LEU A 170 1.99 16.59 8.50
CA LEU A 170 2.04 17.37 7.27
C LEU A 170 2.18 18.84 7.60
N ALA A 171 3.31 19.45 7.21
CA ALA A 171 3.45 20.89 7.23
C ALA A 171 2.87 21.50 5.94
N PHE A 172 2.32 22.68 6.01
CA PHE A 172 1.78 23.39 4.84
C PHE A 172 1.64 24.89 5.12
N VAL A 173 1.51 25.66 4.06
CA VAL A 173 1.25 27.11 4.15
C VAL A 173 -0.25 27.34 4.03
N ARG A 174 -0.81 28.13 4.96
CA ARG A 174 -2.18 28.64 4.89
C ARG A 174 -2.16 30.15 4.80
N THR A 175 -2.79 30.72 3.77
CA THR A 175 -2.84 32.17 3.53
C THR A 175 -4.17 32.81 3.92
N GLY A 176 -5.17 32.02 4.26
CA GLY A 176 -6.49 32.53 4.68
C GLY A 176 -7.53 31.42 4.73
N THR A 177 -8.74 31.79 5.05
CA THR A 177 -9.91 30.87 5.04
C THR A 177 -10.54 30.76 3.65
N SER A 178 -10.11 31.58 2.70
CA SER A 178 -10.57 31.59 1.30
C SER A 178 -9.43 31.99 0.38
N CYS A 179 -9.33 31.35 -0.78
CA CYS A 179 -8.31 31.71 -1.79
C CYS A 179 -8.66 32.98 -2.61
N SER A 180 -9.80 33.58 -2.36
CA SER A 180 -10.20 34.86 -2.97
C SER A 180 -9.62 36.05 -2.26
N THR A 181 -9.05 35.92 -1.05
CA THR A 181 -8.43 36.97 -0.27
C THR A 181 -6.98 36.64 0.01
N THR A 182 -6.07 37.53 -0.36
CA THR A 182 -4.65 37.44 -0.01
C THR A 182 -4.47 37.70 1.48
N GLY A 183 -4.21 36.65 2.24
CA GLY A 183 -3.85 36.73 3.65
C GLY A 183 -2.33 36.63 3.85
N THR A 184 -1.86 36.97 5.04
CA THR A 184 -0.47 36.75 5.41
C THR A 184 -0.19 35.23 5.55
N PRO A 185 0.83 34.71 4.89
CA PRO A 185 1.13 33.27 4.95
C PRO A 185 1.52 32.84 6.36
N ALA A 186 1.06 31.68 6.76
CA ALA A 186 1.44 31.06 8.02
C ALA A 186 1.69 29.57 7.81
N VAL A 187 2.69 29.04 8.48
CA VAL A 187 2.99 27.61 8.46
C VAL A 187 2.16 26.91 9.54
N TRP A 188 1.49 25.85 9.11
CA TRP A 188 0.65 24.98 9.92
C TRP A 188 1.16 23.54 9.86
N VAL A 189 0.88 22.78 10.90
CA VAL A 189 1.06 21.33 10.95
C VAL A 189 -0.29 20.65 11.14
N TYR A 190 -0.60 19.72 10.27
CA TYR A 190 -1.68 18.76 10.43
C TYR A 190 -1.12 17.45 10.95
N ASN A 191 -1.69 16.93 12.03
CA ASN A 191 -1.37 15.61 12.57
C ASN A 191 -2.43 14.61 12.09
N GLY A 192 -2.11 13.81 11.07
CA GLY A 192 -3.04 12.86 10.46
C GLY A 192 -3.63 11.84 11.44
N PRO A 193 -2.85 11.20 12.32
CA PRO A 193 -3.36 10.30 13.35
C PRO A 193 -4.40 10.92 14.29
N THR A 194 -4.17 12.14 14.76
CA THR A 194 -5.06 12.84 15.72
C THR A 194 -6.03 13.81 15.05
N LYS A 195 -5.85 14.10 13.75
CA LYS A 195 -6.60 15.09 12.96
C LYS A 195 -6.52 16.52 13.52
N ALA A 196 -5.50 16.82 14.30
CA ALA A 196 -5.30 18.11 14.92
C ALA A 196 -4.50 19.06 14.00
N PHE A 197 -4.84 20.35 14.04
CA PHE A 197 -4.13 21.41 13.37
C PHE A 197 -3.40 22.29 14.39
N THR A 198 -2.14 22.61 14.11
CA THR A 198 -1.32 23.52 14.93
C THR A 198 -0.74 24.60 14.04
N LYS A 199 -0.99 25.87 14.34
CA LYS A 199 -0.29 27.01 13.70
C LYS A 199 1.08 27.13 14.37
N VAL A 200 2.16 26.88 13.62
CA VAL A 200 3.52 26.86 14.19
C VAL A 200 4.32 28.13 13.93
N ALA A 201 4.02 28.84 12.84
CA ALA A 201 4.70 30.11 12.54
C ALA A 201 3.81 31.07 11.74
N ALA A 202 3.77 32.34 12.11
CA ALA A 202 3.16 33.40 11.33
C ALA A 202 4.22 34.06 10.43
N ASN A 203 3.79 34.72 9.35
CA ASN A 203 4.67 35.36 8.36
C ASN A 203 5.76 34.39 7.87
N ALA A 204 5.35 33.16 7.51
CA ALA A 204 6.24 32.07 7.21
C ALA A 204 5.78 31.32 5.96
N ASP A 205 6.72 30.84 5.15
CA ASP A 205 6.50 30.20 3.87
C ASP A 205 7.48 29.02 3.66
N GLU A 206 7.29 28.22 2.61
CA GLU A 206 8.19 27.15 2.14
C GLU A 206 8.60 26.17 3.25
N PRO A 207 7.64 25.54 3.96
CA PRO A 207 7.98 24.61 5.02
C PRO A 207 8.54 23.30 4.49
N SER A 208 9.55 22.77 5.19
CA SER A 208 10.02 21.40 5.04
C SER A 208 9.99 20.70 6.40
N MET A 209 9.33 19.56 6.46
CA MET A 209 9.23 18.74 7.67
C MET A 209 10.49 17.90 7.84
N SER A 210 11.01 17.81 9.07
CA SER A 210 12.10 16.89 9.37
C SER A 210 11.66 15.42 9.15
N PRO A 211 12.58 14.52 8.84
CA PRO A 211 12.24 13.13 8.53
C PRO A 211 11.46 12.41 9.63
N ASP A 212 11.74 12.73 10.89
CA ASP A 212 11.03 12.17 12.06
C ASP A 212 9.70 12.89 12.38
N GLY A 213 9.38 13.97 11.63
CA GLY A 213 8.19 14.79 11.83
C GLY A 213 8.14 15.54 13.18
N GLN A 214 9.28 15.77 13.83
CA GLN A 214 9.33 16.47 15.10
C GLN A 214 9.64 17.97 14.94
N SER A 215 10.30 18.36 13.85
CA SER A 215 10.72 19.74 13.59
C SER A 215 10.40 20.15 12.14
N LEU A 216 10.44 21.45 11.90
CA LEU A 216 10.32 22.05 10.58
C LEU A 216 11.46 23.04 10.36
N VAL A 217 11.85 23.19 9.08
CA VAL A 217 12.52 24.38 8.58
C VAL A 217 11.57 25.11 7.65
N PHE A 218 11.62 26.43 7.63
CA PHE A 218 10.78 27.25 6.77
C PHE A 218 11.45 28.61 6.51
N THR A 219 10.93 29.35 5.56
CA THR A 219 11.44 30.70 5.25
C THR A 219 10.56 31.80 5.90
N ARG A 220 11.21 32.88 6.28
CA ARG A 220 10.56 34.13 6.74
C ARG A 220 11.32 35.34 6.20
N ASN A 221 10.60 36.35 5.73
CA ASN A 221 11.25 37.60 5.31
C ASN A 221 11.69 38.37 6.54
N ILE A 222 12.99 38.71 6.59
CA ILE A 222 13.63 39.55 7.60
C ILE A 222 14.40 40.63 6.85
N ALA A 223 14.05 41.90 7.06
CA ALA A 223 14.70 43.06 6.45
C ALA A 223 14.81 42.99 4.91
N GLY A 224 13.82 42.36 4.25
CA GLY A 224 13.77 42.24 2.78
C GLY A 224 14.30 40.92 2.23
N HIS A 225 14.96 40.11 3.05
CA HIS A 225 15.53 38.83 2.63
C HIS A 225 14.82 37.65 3.27
N LYS A 226 14.64 36.54 2.51
CA LYS A 226 14.15 35.26 3.04
C LYS A 226 15.24 34.62 3.88
N GLN A 227 14.96 34.39 5.15
CA GLN A 227 15.86 33.72 6.09
C GLN A 227 15.27 32.39 6.54
N LEU A 228 16.12 31.44 6.84
CA LEU A 228 15.75 30.11 7.35
C LEU A 228 15.49 30.16 8.85
N PHE A 229 14.41 29.53 9.26
CA PHE A 229 14.03 29.32 10.65
C PHE A 229 13.72 27.86 10.90
N THR A 230 14.04 27.35 12.07
CA THR A 230 13.59 26.05 12.56
C THR A 230 12.61 26.22 13.71
N VAL A 231 11.67 25.27 13.84
CA VAL A 231 10.68 25.23 14.92
C VAL A 231 10.27 23.78 15.14
N LYS A 232 9.89 23.40 16.36
CA LYS A 232 9.26 22.10 16.62
C LYS A 232 7.86 22.04 16.02
N ALA A 233 7.40 20.84 15.69
CA ALA A 233 6.07 20.61 15.11
C ALA A 233 4.89 21.02 16.03
N ASP A 234 5.15 21.26 17.30
CA ASP A 234 4.20 21.80 18.28
C ASP A 234 4.22 23.36 18.37
N GLY A 235 5.09 24.01 17.59
CA GLY A 235 5.26 25.47 17.56
C GLY A 235 6.26 26.01 18.57
N THR A 236 6.91 25.18 19.38
CA THR A 236 7.91 25.60 20.36
C THR A 236 9.33 25.63 19.76
N GLY A 237 10.26 26.32 20.39
CA GLY A 237 11.68 26.30 20.02
C GLY A 237 11.99 26.98 18.68
N LEU A 238 11.29 28.06 18.35
CA LEU A 238 11.58 28.88 17.16
C LEU A 238 12.99 29.45 17.21
N THR A 239 13.80 29.18 16.20
CA THR A 239 15.19 29.64 16.08
C THR A 239 15.49 30.11 14.68
N GLN A 240 16.13 31.26 14.52
CA GLN A 240 16.64 31.73 13.25
C GLN A 240 17.95 31.02 12.92
N VAL A 241 18.07 30.52 11.69
CA VAL A 241 19.21 29.69 11.23
C VAL A 241 20.20 30.50 10.40
N THR A 242 19.70 31.42 9.56
CA THR A 242 20.52 32.29 8.70
C THR A 242 20.25 33.77 8.98
N THR A 243 21.26 34.63 8.78
CA THR A 243 21.19 36.07 9.10
C THR A 243 21.86 36.98 8.08
N ASP A 244 22.45 36.40 7.04
CA ASP A 244 23.14 37.12 5.97
C ASP A 244 22.14 37.78 4.99
N PRO A 245 22.56 38.84 4.25
CA PRO A 245 21.65 39.60 3.40
C PRO A 245 21.44 38.97 2.01
N VAL A 246 21.11 37.66 1.98
CA VAL A 246 20.75 36.94 0.77
C VAL A 246 19.46 36.14 1.01
N ASP A 247 18.77 35.83 -0.08
CA ASP A 247 17.56 34.99 -0.02
C ASP A 247 17.93 33.52 0.06
N HIS A 248 17.38 32.84 1.06
CA HIS A 248 17.45 31.38 1.24
C HIS A 248 16.08 30.80 0.92
N ASN A 249 16.00 29.99 -0.15
CA ASN A 249 14.73 29.52 -0.66
C ASN A 249 14.63 28.00 -0.54
N ARG A 250 13.39 27.51 -0.44
CA ARG A 250 13.01 26.10 -0.60
C ARG A 250 13.88 25.14 0.17
N PRO A 251 13.94 25.27 1.51
CA PRO A 251 14.76 24.39 2.32
C PRO A 251 14.28 22.94 2.30
N ALA A 252 15.22 22.00 2.34
CA ALA A 252 14.96 20.56 2.44
C ALA A 252 15.83 19.94 3.53
N TRP A 253 15.23 19.21 4.47
CA TRP A 253 15.95 18.44 5.48
C TRP A 253 16.75 17.29 4.86
N SER A 254 17.96 17.06 5.38
CA SER A 254 18.66 15.82 5.12
C SER A 254 17.91 14.63 5.72
N PRO A 255 17.98 13.43 5.12
CA PRO A 255 17.39 12.20 5.68
C PRO A 255 17.88 11.84 7.07
N LYS A 256 19.09 12.22 7.45
CA LYS A 256 19.60 12.09 8.82
C LYS A 256 19.01 13.11 9.80
N GLY A 257 18.46 14.23 9.29
CA GLY A 257 17.91 15.29 10.12
C GLY A 257 18.98 16.21 10.75
N ASP A 258 20.21 16.16 10.28
CA ASP A 258 21.35 16.93 10.80
C ASP A 258 21.77 18.10 9.90
N ARG A 259 21.25 18.16 8.66
CA ARG A 259 21.58 19.18 7.67
C ARG A 259 20.34 19.70 6.96
N ILE A 260 20.47 20.89 6.37
CA ILE A 260 19.45 21.52 5.53
C ILE A 260 20.11 21.87 4.20
N ALA A 261 19.51 21.44 3.07
CA ALA A 261 19.82 21.94 1.75
C ALA A 261 18.85 23.05 1.38
N TYR A 262 19.29 24.06 0.65
CA TYR A 262 18.47 25.19 0.19
C TYR A 262 19.09 25.81 -1.05
N ASP A 263 18.36 26.64 -1.78
CA ASP A 263 18.88 27.41 -2.88
C ASP A 263 18.97 28.90 -2.55
N THR A 264 20.02 29.55 -3.10
CA THR A 264 20.18 30.99 -3.07
C THR A 264 20.26 31.52 -4.50
N TYR A 265 19.68 32.69 -4.74
CA TYR A 265 19.85 33.39 -6.00
C TYR A 265 21.03 34.38 -5.87
N PHE A 266 21.91 34.39 -6.86
CA PHE A 266 23.00 35.38 -6.94
C PHE A 266 22.89 36.16 -8.23
N THR A 267 23.17 37.47 -8.12
CA THR A 267 23.29 38.34 -9.28
C THR A 267 24.72 38.21 -9.83
N GLY A 268 24.82 37.86 -11.10
CA GLY A 268 26.13 37.81 -11.76
C GLY A 268 26.84 39.12 -11.78
N SER A 269 28.18 39.07 -11.88
CA SER A 269 29.04 40.22 -12.21
C SER A 269 29.20 40.36 -13.73
N ALA A 270 30.01 41.30 -14.19
CA ALA A 270 30.30 41.45 -15.62
C ALA A 270 30.83 40.19 -16.29
N ASP A 271 31.49 39.29 -15.52
CA ASP A 271 32.12 38.08 -15.98
C ASP A 271 31.39 36.76 -15.55
N THR A 272 30.28 36.86 -14.80
CA THR A 272 29.54 35.72 -14.30
C THR A 272 28.03 35.90 -14.54
N ALA A 273 27.38 34.89 -15.12
CA ALA A 273 25.92 34.90 -15.28
C ALA A 273 25.22 34.85 -13.90
N SER A 274 24.06 35.50 -13.80
CA SER A 274 23.16 35.34 -12.66
C SER A 274 22.60 33.91 -12.63
N GLY A 275 22.36 33.35 -11.44
CA GLY A 275 21.86 32.00 -11.33
C GLY A 275 21.48 31.61 -9.90
N SER A 276 21.09 30.37 -9.72
CA SER A 276 20.75 29.80 -8.41
C SER A 276 21.75 28.74 -8.01
N GLN A 277 22.17 28.70 -6.77
CA GLN A 277 23.12 27.75 -6.23
C GLN A 277 22.52 27.01 -5.05
N ILE A 278 22.83 25.72 -4.97
CA ILE A 278 22.42 24.89 -3.84
C ILE A 278 23.53 24.86 -2.79
N TRP A 279 23.12 25.10 -1.56
CA TRP A 279 23.94 25.08 -0.37
C TRP A 279 23.46 24.04 0.61
N ILE A 280 24.36 23.52 1.42
CA ILE A 280 24.09 22.61 2.51
C ILE A 280 24.60 23.24 3.80
N ARG A 281 23.72 23.42 4.77
CA ARG A 281 24.06 23.87 6.13
C ARG A 281 24.08 22.68 7.07
N ASP A 282 25.18 22.51 7.81
CA ASP A 282 25.28 21.63 8.97
C ASP A 282 24.71 22.36 10.19
N LEU A 283 23.71 21.76 10.82
CA LEU A 283 23.00 22.38 11.94
C LEU A 283 23.82 22.41 13.24
N ALA A 284 24.68 21.42 13.46
CA ALA A 284 25.51 21.34 14.67
C ALA A 284 26.76 22.23 14.54
N ALA A 285 27.43 22.17 13.40
CA ALA A 285 28.64 22.97 13.14
C ALA A 285 28.33 24.42 12.79
N GLY A 286 27.11 24.72 12.28
CA GLY A 286 26.75 26.02 11.77
C GLY A 286 27.47 26.41 10.47
N THR A 287 28.12 25.46 9.80
CA THR A 287 28.88 25.69 8.57
C THR A 287 28.01 25.48 7.34
N GLU A 288 28.35 26.18 6.27
CA GLU A 288 27.68 26.07 4.97
C GLU A 288 28.65 25.63 3.88
N THR A 289 28.20 24.73 3.04
CA THR A 289 28.99 24.21 1.92
C THR A 289 28.17 24.31 0.63
N ARG A 290 28.73 24.95 -0.38
CA ARG A 290 28.13 25.00 -1.71
C ARG A 290 28.27 23.65 -2.40
N VAL A 291 27.20 23.16 -3.02
CA VAL A 291 27.24 22.00 -3.89
C VAL A 291 27.89 22.42 -5.22
N PRO A 292 28.99 21.77 -5.68
CA PRO A 292 29.68 22.14 -6.92
C PRO A 292 28.82 21.78 -8.15
N MET A 293 28.03 22.75 -8.62
CA MET A 293 27.17 22.64 -9.78
C MET A 293 26.96 24.00 -10.44
N ALA A 294 26.45 24.03 -11.67
CA ALA A 294 26.30 25.27 -12.44
C ALA A 294 25.13 26.13 -11.98
N ASP A 295 23.93 25.55 -11.93
CA ASP A 295 22.69 26.24 -11.56
C ASP A 295 21.69 25.20 -10.98
N GLY A 296 20.88 25.60 -10.03
CA GLY A 296 19.91 24.66 -9.45
C GLY A 296 18.95 25.28 -8.43
N THR A 297 17.71 24.85 -8.51
CA THR A 297 16.60 25.24 -7.62
C THR A 297 15.78 24.06 -7.19
N ASP A 298 14.84 24.26 -6.27
CA ASP A 298 13.87 23.24 -5.83
C ASP A 298 14.51 21.92 -5.38
N VAL A 299 15.46 22.03 -4.44
CA VAL A 299 16.21 20.87 -3.96
C VAL A 299 15.34 19.94 -3.12
N ALA A 300 15.44 18.64 -3.40
CA ALA A 300 14.86 17.57 -2.58
C ALA A 300 15.92 16.51 -2.26
N TRP A 301 16.03 16.12 -1.00
CA TRP A 301 17.06 15.17 -0.57
C TRP A 301 16.54 13.73 -0.58
N GLN A 302 17.25 12.81 -1.25
CA GLN A 302 16.89 11.40 -1.35
C GLN A 302 17.18 10.68 -0.04
N PRO A 303 16.18 10.09 0.62
CA PRO A 303 16.41 9.18 1.73
C PRO A 303 16.81 7.80 1.21
N LEU A 304 17.86 7.20 1.77
CA LEU A 304 18.26 5.83 1.47
C LEU A 304 17.82 4.93 2.63
N ARG A 305 16.59 4.46 2.55
CA ARG A 305 16.04 3.47 3.47
C ARG A 305 16.14 2.07 2.84
N LYS A 306 16.52 1.07 3.65
CA LYS A 306 16.54 -0.32 3.19
C LYS A 306 15.16 -0.94 3.35
N ASN A 307 14.58 -1.40 2.24
CA ASN A 307 13.41 -2.26 2.27
C ASN A 307 13.81 -3.70 2.63
N ALA A 308 12.86 -4.53 3.05
CA ALA A 308 13.13 -5.85 3.57
C ALA A 308 12.59 -6.96 2.65
N ILE A 309 13.30 -8.06 2.59
CA ILE A 309 12.85 -9.30 1.94
C ILE A 309 12.97 -10.43 2.95
N SER A 310 11.89 -11.14 3.18
CA SER A 310 11.85 -12.35 3.99
C SER A 310 11.68 -13.58 3.11
N ARG A 311 12.44 -14.64 3.36
CA ARG A 311 12.17 -15.95 2.76
C ARG A 311 11.60 -16.88 3.82
N VAL A 312 10.40 -17.40 3.58
CA VAL A 312 9.69 -18.31 4.49
C VAL A 312 9.59 -19.68 3.84
N TYR A 313 10.20 -20.70 4.45
CA TYR A 313 10.25 -22.05 3.86
C TYR A 313 10.44 -23.16 4.90
N GLY A 314 10.10 -24.38 4.52
CA GLY A 314 10.33 -25.61 5.29
C GLY A 314 11.23 -26.58 4.54
N ALA A 315 11.37 -27.78 5.09
CA ALA A 315 12.14 -28.85 4.44
C ALA A 315 11.53 -29.29 3.10
N ASP A 316 10.21 -29.18 2.98
CA ASP A 316 9.44 -29.44 1.78
C ASP A 316 8.31 -28.40 1.61
N THR A 317 7.47 -28.56 0.61
CA THR A 317 6.37 -27.64 0.32
C THR A 317 5.30 -27.61 1.42
N TYR A 318 5.08 -28.71 2.12
CA TYR A 318 4.14 -28.78 3.24
C TYR A 318 4.75 -28.22 4.53
N GLY A 319 6.05 -28.44 4.73
CA GLY A 319 6.83 -27.74 5.76
C GLY A 319 6.82 -26.24 5.56
N THR A 320 6.81 -25.75 4.31
CA THR A 320 6.64 -24.32 4.00
C THR A 320 5.27 -23.80 4.45
N ASN A 321 4.20 -24.58 4.37
CA ASN A 321 2.89 -24.20 4.87
C ASN A 321 2.88 -24.05 6.40
N ILE A 322 3.52 -24.96 7.12
CA ILE A 322 3.71 -24.84 8.57
C ILE A 322 4.59 -23.62 8.92
N ALA A 323 5.67 -23.41 8.16
CA ALA A 323 6.54 -22.25 8.33
C ALA A 323 5.78 -20.94 8.13
N SER A 324 4.90 -20.86 7.11
CA SER A 324 4.02 -19.71 6.88
C SER A 324 3.10 -19.45 8.08
N SER A 325 2.52 -20.49 8.68
CA SER A 325 1.70 -20.35 9.88
C SER A 325 2.51 -19.80 11.06
N LYS A 326 3.70 -20.33 11.31
CA LYS A 326 4.58 -19.86 12.38
C LYS A 326 5.05 -18.43 12.15
N TRP A 327 5.31 -18.05 10.92
CA TRP A 327 5.72 -16.71 10.52
C TRP A 327 4.60 -15.66 10.69
N THR A 328 3.34 -16.10 10.70
CA THR A 328 2.15 -15.25 10.77
C THR A 328 1.52 -15.20 12.18
N TRP A 329 1.53 -16.33 12.90
CA TRP A 329 0.72 -16.51 14.11
C TRP A 329 1.55 -16.76 15.36
N ASN A 330 1.21 -16.06 16.45
CA ASN A 330 1.82 -16.21 17.75
C ASN A 330 1.69 -17.65 18.31
N THR A 331 2.67 -18.04 19.09
CA THR A 331 2.53 -19.18 20.02
C THR A 331 1.62 -18.76 21.16
N LEU A 332 0.77 -19.67 21.63
CA LEU A 332 -0.11 -19.43 22.77
C LEU A 332 0.65 -18.86 23.97
N GLY A 333 0.10 -17.82 24.57
CA GLY A 333 0.73 -17.13 25.70
C GLY A 333 1.95 -16.27 25.35
N LYS A 334 2.27 -16.12 24.06
CA LYS A 334 3.30 -15.22 23.58
C LYS A 334 2.68 -14.07 22.80
N SER A 335 3.34 -12.91 22.82
CA SER A 335 3.01 -11.76 22.00
C SER A 335 4.30 -11.24 21.38
N VAL A 336 4.52 -11.58 20.12
CA VAL A 336 5.67 -11.11 19.35
C VAL A 336 5.16 -9.98 18.45
N PRO A 337 5.81 -8.81 18.45
CA PRO A 337 5.43 -7.72 17.55
C PRO A 337 5.36 -8.20 16.09
N GLY A 338 4.31 -7.79 15.38
CA GLY A 338 4.07 -8.21 13.98
C GLY A 338 3.40 -9.57 13.81
N LEU A 339 3.33 -10.42 14.82
CA LEU A 339 2.56 -11.66 14.78
C LEU A 339 1.15 -11.49 15.37
N MET A 340 0.23 -12.33 14.92
CA MET A 340 -1.17 -12.27 15.34
C MET A 340 -1.58 -13.47 16.19
N ASN A 341 -2.68 -13.33 16.95
CA ASN A 341 -3.29 -14.42 17.71
C ASN A 341 -4.38 -15.09 16.90
N ALA A 342 -4.24 -16.39 16.61
CA ALA A 342 -5.24 -17.13 15.83
C ALA A 342 -6.53 -17.36 16.64
N SER A 343 -7.67 -17.19 15.97
CA SER A 343 -9.00 -17.47 16.52
C SER A 343 -9.63 -18.74 15.95
N SER A 344 -9.06 -19.29 14.89
CA SER A 344 -9.48 -20.49 14.20
C SER A 344 -8.33 -21.11 13.41
N ALA A 345 -8.59 -22.23 12.74
CA ALA A 345 -7.74 -22.75 11.67
C ALA A 345 -8.61 -23.34 10.56
N VAL A 346 -8.09 -23.41 9.34
CA VAL A 346 -8.75 -24.03 8.20
C VAL A 346 -7.89 -25.16 7.69
N LEU A 347 -8.43 -26.39 7.63
CA LEU A 347 -7.75 -27.57 7.09
C LEU A 347 -8.16 -27.83 5.65
N ILE A 348 -7.19 -28.12 4.82
CA ILE A 348 -7.35 -28.60 3.44
C ILE A 348 -6.54 -29.87 3.20
N SER A 349 -6.92 -30.61 2.17
CA SER A 349 -6.17 -31.79 1.76
C SER A 349 -4.89 -31.40 0.99
N LYS A 350 -3.81 -32.14 1.23
CA LYS A 350 -2.57 -32.07 0.45
C LYS A 350 -2.75 -32.50 -1.03
N SER A 351 -3.83 -33.18 -1.35
CA SER A 351 -4.02 -33.79 -2.67
C SER A 351 -4.89 -33.01 -3.64
N ASP A 352 -5.49 -31.86 -3.23
CA ASP A 352 -6.39 -31.13 -4.10
C ASP A 352 -6.32 -29.62 -3.86
N SER A 353 -5.72 -28.90 -4.82
CA SER A 353 -5.55 -27.43 -4.77
C SER A 353 -6.86 -26.64 -4.85
N ALA A 354 -7.92 -27.22 -5.45
CA ALA A 354 -9.14 -26.47 -5.67
C ALA A 354 -9.90 -26.12 -4.38
N TYR A 355 -9.79 -26.94 -3.33
CA TYR A 355 -10.37 -26.63 -2.02
C TYR A 355 -9.53 -25.57 -1.27
N ALA A 356 -8.25 -25.49 -1.58
CA ALA A 356 -7.37 -24.45 -1.04
C ALA A 356 -7.78 -23.05 -1.50
N THR A 357 -8.26 -22.94 -2.74
CA THR A 357 -8.56 -21.66 -3.37
C THR A 357 -9.69 -20.86 -2.71
N THR A 358 -10.57 -21.50 -1.96
CA THR A 358 -11.63 -20.83 -1.18
C THR A 358 -11.32 -20.82 0.32
N ALA A 359 -10.47 -21.71 0.79
CA ALA A 359 -10.08 -21.82 2.19
C ALA A 359 -9.36 -20.58 2.70
N THR A 360 -8.56 -19.93 1.85
CA THR A 360 -7.79 -18.76 2.21
C THR A 360 -8.67 -17.55 2.55
N SER A 361 -9.74 -17.32 1.76
CA SER A 361 -10.70 -16.25 2.06
C SER A 361 -11.45 -16.52 3.38
N LEU A 362 -11.77 -17.77 3.66
CA LEU A 362 -12.35 -18.18 4.95
C LEU A 362 -11.38 -17.95 6.10
N ALA A 363 -10.11 -18.31 5.92
CA ALA A 363 -9.05 -18.11 6.91
C ALA A 363 -8.90 -16.62 7.29
N GLY A 364 -8.94 -15.72 6.33
CA GLY A 364 -8.95 -14.28 6.57
C GLY A 364 -10.15 -13.84 7.42
N LYS A 365 -11.37 -14.28 7.06
CA LYS A 365 -12.60 -13.98 7.83
C LYS A 365 -12.58 -14.57 9.24
N LYS A 366 -12.09 -15.80 9.39
CA LYS A 366 -12.11 -16.52 10.66
C LYS A 366 -10.84 -16.32 11.49
N HIS A 367 -9.92 -15.50 10.99
CA HIS A 367 -8.70 -15.08 11.64
C HIS A 367 -7.83 -16.26 12.10
N GLY A 368 -7.27 -16.98 11.11
CA GLY A 368 -6.40 -18.14 11.35
C GLY A 368 -5.74 -18.65 10.09
N PRO A 369 -4.78 -19.58 10.19
CA PRO A 369 -4.06 -20.13 9.05
C PRO A 369 -4.89 -21.12 8.21
N VAL A 370 -4.45 -21.33 6.97
CA VAL A 370 -4.77 -22.52 6.20
C VAL A 370 -3.65 -23.53 6.39
N LEU A 371 -3.98 -24.74 6.88
CA LEU A 371 -3.04 -25.81 7.12
C LEU A 371 -3.36 -27.03 6.23
N MET A 372 -2.33 -27.59 5.61
CA MET A 372 -2.44 -28.74 4.72
C MET A 372 -2.19 -30.04 5.47
N THR A 373 -3.13 -30.98 5.37
CA THR A 373 -3.00 -32.30 6.00
C THR A 373 -3.32 -33.45 5.02
N SER A 374 -2.94 -34.66 5.39
CA SER A 374 -3.25 -35.86 4.62
C SER A 374 -4.77 -36.10 4.57
N ARG A 375 -5.23 -36.70 3.47
CA ARG A 375 -6.65 -37.05 3.29
C ARG A 375 -7.17 -37.96 4.39
N THR A 376 -6.35 -38.94 4.81
CA THR A 376 -6.75 -40.05 5.68
C THR A 376 -6.43 -39.82 7.16
N GLY A 377 -5.70 -38.76 7.51
CA GLY A 377 -5.30 -38.48 8.88
C GLY A 377 -4.83 -37.07 9.09
N LEU A 378 -4.90 -36.57 10.32
CA LEU A 378 -4.35 -35.31 10.70
C LEU A 378 -2.84 -35.45 10.95
N ASP A 379 -2.01 -34.86 10.09
CA ASP A 379 -0.55 -35.00 10.15
C ASP A 379 0.01 -34.51 11.48
N SER A 380 1.07 -35.12 11.99
CA SER A 380 1.70 -34.77 13.25
C SER A 380 2.19 -33.32 13.30
N SER A 381 2.73 -32.81 12.19
CA SER A 381 3.14 -31.40 12.05
C SER A 381 1.96 -30.43 12.22
N VAL A 382 0.79 -30.77 11.64
CA VAL A 382 -0.43 -29.97 11.77
C VAL A 382 -0.99 -30.05 13.18
N GLN A 383 -0.96 -31.23 13.83
CA GLN A 383 -1.35 -31.39 15.23
C GLN A 383 -0.50 -30.50 16.15
N THR A 384 0.81 -30.52 15.94
CA THR A 384 1.76 -29.70 16.69
C THR A 384 1.49 -28.22 16.48
N GLU A 385 1.25 -27.80 15.25
CA GLU A 385 0.97 -26.40 14.91
C GLU A 385 -0.35 -25.91 15.48
N LEU A 386 -1.42 -26.69 15.42
CA LEU A 386 -2.68 -26.38 16.08
C LEU A 386 -2.51 -26.17 17.58
N LYS A 387 -1.78 -27.05 18.25
CA LYS A 387 -1.49 -26.93 19.69
C LYS A 387 -0.63 -25.70 20.02
N ARG A 388 0.28 -25.33 19.10
CA ARG A 388 1.17 -24.17 19.28
C ARG A 388 0.37 -22.86 19.29
N MET A 389 -0.57 -22.67 18.35
CA MET A 389 -1.12 -21.33 18.06
C MET A 389 -2.60 -21.17 18.37
N LEU A 390 -3.38 -22.27 18.53
CA LEU A 390 -4.82 -22.20 18.67
C LEU A 390 -5.28 -22.64 20.06
N PRO A 391 -6.02 -21.80 20.81
CA PRO A 391 -6.60 -22.17 22.09
C PRO A 391 -7.58 -23.35 21.94
N LYS A 392 -7.63 -24.27 22.91
CA LYS A 392 -8.65 -25.34 22.95
C LYS A 392 -10.05 -24.74 22.92
N GLY A 393 -11.03 -25.50 22.39
CA GLY A 393 -12.42 -25.07 22.21
C GLY A 393 -12.65 -24.19 20.96
N LYS A 394 -11.61 -23.71 20.30
CA LYS A 394 -11.73 -22.95 19.05
C LYS A 394 -12.09 -23.85 17.87
N THR A 395 -12.68 -23.25 16.83
CA THR A 395 -13.13 -23.97 15.65
C THR A 395 -12.00 -24.22 14.66
N VAL A 396 -11.90 -25.47 14.21
CA VAL A 396 -11.07 -25.90 13.07
C VAL A 396 -12.01 -26.28 11.93
N TYR A 397 -11.96 -25.50 10.85
CA TYR A 397 -12.77 -25.73 9.66
C TYR A 397 -12.11 -26.76 8.75
N LEU A 398 -12.87 -27.73 8.26
CA LEU A 398 -12.43 -28.71 7.27
C LEU A 398 -13.11 -28.40 5.94
N VAL A 399 -12.35 -28.01 4.92
CA VAL A 399 -12.90 -27.64 3.61
C VAL A 399 -12.83 -28.84 2.67
N GLY A 400 -13.98 -29.33 2.24
CA GLY A 400 -14.16 -30.52 1.41
C GLY A 400 -14.90 -31.66 2.12
N GLY A 401 -15.49 -32.55 1.31
CA GLY A 401 -16.23 -33.71 1.78
C GLY A 401 -15.34 -34.78 2.43
N THR A 402 -15.96 -35.88 2.88
CA THR A 402 -15.21 -37.01 3.50
C THR A 402 -14.30 -37.74 2.51
N SER A 403 -14.56 -37.62 1.22
CA SER A 403 -13.66 -38.10 0.16
C SER A 403 -12.38 -37.26 0.02
N ILE A 404 -12.37 -36.01 0.50
CA ILE A 404 -11.26 -35.05 0.44
C ILE A 404 -10.49 -35.03 1.77
N LEU A 405 -11.21 -34.93 2.88
CA LEU A 405 -10.72 -35.03 4.25
C LEU A 405 -11.57 -36.05 5.00
N ASN A 406 -11.05 -37.20 5.22
CA ASN A 406 -11.75 -38.34 5.85
C ASN A 406 -12.34 -37.91 7.23
N SER A 407 -13.33 -38.66 7.71
CA SER A 407 -13.92 -38.47 9.04
C SER A 407 -12.90 -38.61 10.16
N SER A 408 -11.88 -39.46 10.00
CA SER A 408 -10.77 -39.61 10.95
C SER A 408 -10.01 -38.29 11.22
N VAL A 409 -9.91 -37.40 10.22
CA VAL A 409 -9.31 -36.05 10.41
C VAL A 409 -10.17 -35.24 11.37
N ALA A 410 -11.48 -35.23 11.16
CA ALA A 410 -12.41 -34.53 12.06
C ALA A 410 -12.39 -35.07 13.49
N SER A 411 -12.44 -36.42 13.62
CA SER A 411 -12.35 -37.11 14.91
C SER A 411 -11.04 -36.78 15.65
N LYS A 412 -9.92 -36.72 14.91
CA LYS A 412 -8.63 -36.35 15.53
C LYS A 412 -8.60 -34.87 15.97
N VAL A 413 -9.17 -33.96 15.19
CA VAL A 413 -9.34 -32.54 15.59
C VAL A 413 -10.12 -32.44 16.89
N THR A 414 -11.25 -33.16 17.00
CA THR A 414 -12.09 -33.19 18.21
C THR A 414 -11.34 -33.80 19.40
N SER A 415 -10.60 -34.89 19.20
CA SER A 415 -9.81 -35.52 20.27
C SER A 415 -8.68 -34.65 20.82
N LEU A 416 -8.24 -33.65 20.05
CA LEU A 416 -7.27 -32.63 20.48
C LEU A 416 -7.93 -31.48 21.27
N GLY A 417 -9.25 -31.48 21.42
CA GLY A 417 -10.00 -30.49 22.17
C GLY A 417 -10.47 -29.29 21.34
N TYR A 418 -10.57 -29.41 20.01
CA TYR A 418 -11.07 -28.39 19.10
C TYR A 418 -12.47 -28.73 18.59
N VAL A 419 -13.21 -27.72 18.12
CA VAL A 419 -14.50 -27.92 17.46
C VAL A 419 -14.26 -28.16 15.97
N ALA A 420 -14.48 -29.37 15.49
CA ALA A 420 -14.38 -29.66 14.06
C ALA A 420 -15.64 -29.26 13.30
N LYS A 421 -15.52 -28.33 12.32
CA LYS A 421 -16.63 -27.89 11.48
C LYS A 421 -16.33 -28.14 10.01
N ARG A 422 -17.07 -29.06 9.40
CA ARG A 422 -16.89 -29.36 7.98
C ARG A 422 -17.70 -28.40 7.11
N LEU A 423 -17.07 -27.91 6.05
CA LEU A 423 -17.68 -27.12 4.98
C LEU A 423 -17.50 -27.89 3.66
N SER A 424 -18.57 -28.45 3.16
CA SER A 424 -18.57 -29.27 1.95
C SER A 424 -19.93 -29.30 1.29
N ASP A 425 -19.93 -29.61 0.02
CA ASP A 425 -21.07 -29.95 -0.79
C ASP A 425 -20.62 -30.95 -1.85
N VAL A 426 -21.48 -31.32 -2.79
CA VAL A 426 -21.28 -32.41 -3.76
C VAL A 426 -20.08 -32.19 -4.73
N SER A 427 -19.66 -30.95 -4.91
CA SER A 427 -18.52 -30.58 -5.76
C SER A 427 -17.70 -29.46 -5.13
N ARG A 428 -16.47 -29.21 -5.68
CA ARG A 428 -15.66 -28.03 -5.31
C ARG A 428 -16.37 -26.70 -5.57
N TYR A 429 -17.19 -26.65 -6.61
CA TYR A 429 -17.96 -25.45 -6.99
C TYR A 429 -19.08 -25.16 -5.99
N SER A 430 -19.87 -26.13 -5.61
CA SER A 430 -20.89 -25.99 -4.57
C SER A 430 -20.27 -25.85 -3.18
N THR A 431 -19.11 -26.44 -2.91
CA THR A 431 -18.35 -26.22 -1.68
C THR A 431 -17.88 -24.76 -1.59
N SER A 432 -17.49 -24.11 -2.71
CA SER A 432 -17.16 -22.68 -2.70
C SER A 432 -18.34 -21.82 -2.25
N VAL A 433 -19.57 -22.20 -2.63
CA VAL A 433 -20.80 -21.55 -2.17
C VAL A 433 -21.03 -21.78 -0.66
N ALA A 434 -20.77 -23.00 -0.16
CA ALA A 434 -20.88 -23.28 1.29
C ALA A 434 -19.90 -22.44 2.12
N VAL A 435 -18.67 -22.30 1.62
CA VAL A 435 -17.64 -21.43 2.20
C VAL A 435 -18.09 -19.96 2.17
N ALA A 436 -18.57 -19.47 1.02
CA ALA A 436 -19.04 -18.09 0.87
C ALA A 436 -20.17 -17.74 1.85
N LYS A 437 -21.16 -18.64 2.02
CA LYS A 437 -22.24 -18.49 3.02
C LYS A 437 -21.71 -18.45 4.46
N THR A 438 -20.59 -19.11 4.74
CA THR A 438 -19.98 -19.10 6.08
C THR A 438 -19.20 -17.80 6.34
N ILE A 439 -18.75 -17.12 5.28
CA ILE A 439 -18.06 -15.83 5.37
C ILE A 439 -19.06 -14.70 5.61
N THR A 440 -20.11 -14.60 4.79
CA THR A 440 -21.12 -13.55 4.89
C THR A 440 -22.44 -13.91 4.21
N SER A 441 -23.54 -13.39 4.72
CA SER A 441 -24.86 -13.44 4.08
C SER A 441 -25.12 -12.24 3.15
N ALA A 442 -24.26 -11.17 3.20
CA ALA A 442 -24.41 -9.95 2.42
C ALA A 442 -23.06 -9.56 1.78
N PRO A 443 -22.61 -10.29 0.74
CA PRO A 443 -21.35 -9.97 0.08
C PRO A 443 -21.45 -8.66 -0.69
N LYS A 444 -20.53 -7.73 -0.44
CA LYS A 444 -20.33 -6.55 -1.29
C LYS A 444 -19.59 -6.92 -2.58
N TYR A 445 -18.71 -7.91 -2.49
CA TYR A 445 -17.88 -8.36 -3.61
C TYR A 445 -17.91 -9.88 -3.73
N VAL A 446 -18.07 -10.34 -4.96
CA VAL A 446 -17.97 -11.75 -5.32
C VAL A 446 -16.87 -11.89 -6.37
N PHE A 447 -15.77 -12.48 -5.98
CA PHE A 447 -14.74 -12.90 -6.93
C PHE A 447 -15.16 -14.21 -7.59
N LEU A 448 -15.16 -14.22 -8.92
CA LEU A 448 -15.30 -15.44 -9.71
C LEU A 448 -13.92 -15.81 -10.23
N ALA A 449 -13.48 -17.04 -9.97
CA ALA A 449 -12.26 -17.63 -10.51
C ALA A 449 -12.51 -19.07 -10.93
N THR A 450 -11.69 -19.61 -11.85
CA THR A 450 -11.86 -21.01 -12.23
C THR A 450 -11.40 -21.97 -11.11
N GLY A 451 -12.14 -23.04 -10.90
CA GLY A 451 -11.74 -24.13 -9.99
C GLY A 451 -10.89 -25.21 -10.68
N THR A 452 -10.51 -25.00 -11.93
CA THR A 452 -9.64 -25.90 -12.71
C THR A 452 -8.18 -25.44 -12.75
N ASP A 453 -7.92 -24.21 -12.30
CA ASP A 453 -6.59 -23.62 -12.15
C ASP A 453 -6.50 -22.87 -10.80
N TYR A 454 -5.41 -23.06 -10.09
CA TYR A 454 -5.25 -22.49 -8.75
C TYR A 454 -4.76 -21.03 -8.73
N HIS A 455 -4.06 -20.59 -9.74
CA HIS A 455 -3.33 -19.31 -9.73
C HIS A 455 -4.26 -18.10 -9.48
N ASN A 456 -5.23 -17.95 -10.38
CA ASN A 456 -6.17 -16.83 -10.33
C ASN A 456 -7.11 -16.93 -9.11
N ALA A 457 -7.47 -18.18 -8.74
CA ALA A 457 -8.32 -18.41 -7.59
C ALA A 457 -7.61 -18.13 -6.25
N LEU A 458 -6.31 -18.40 -6.12
CA LEU A 458 -5.53 -18.04 -4.93
C LEU A 458 -5.29 -16.53 -4.83
N ALA A 459 -5.01 -15.83 -5.94
CA ALA A 459 -4.92 -14.38 -5.96
C ALA A 459 -6.26 -13.72 -5.54
N ALA A 460 -7.38 -14.22 -6.09
CA ALA A 460 -8.73 -13.79 -5.69
C ALA A 460 -9.02 -14.08 -4.21
N SER A 461 -8.59 -15.22 -3.69
CA SER A 461 -8.78 -15.58 -2.28
C SER A 461 -7.94 -14.76 -1.32
N SER A 462 -6.72 -14.40 -1.71
CA SER A 462 -5.89 -13.45 -0.97
C SER A 462 -6.61 -12.11 -0.89
N ALA A 463 -7.10 -11.60 -2.02
CA ALA A 463 -7.85 -10.34 -2.09
C ALA A 463 -9.12 -10.37 -1.22
N ALA A 464 -9.94 -11.41 -1.33
CA ALA A 464 -11.15 -11.56 -0.54
C ALA A 464 -10.86 -11.71 0.96
N GLY A 465 -9.83 -12.48 1.30
CA GLY A 465 -9.40 -12.71 2.68
C GLY A 465 -8.84 -11.47 3.36
N ALA A 466 -8.23 -10.56 2.59
CA ALA A 466 -7.72 -9.29 3.08
C ALA A 466 -8.81 -8.37 3.66
N MET A 467 -10.11 -8.60 3.34
CA MET A 467 -11.22 -7.94 4.04
C MET A 467 -11.29 -8.31 5.53
N GLY A 468 -10.54 -9.30 5.97
CA GLY A 468 -10.40 -9.70 7.35
C GLY A 468 -11.74 -10.05 8.01
N THR A 469 -11.86 -9.71 9.29
CA THR A 469 -13.08 -10.01 10.07
C THR A 469 -14.33 -9.27 9.58
N SER A 470 -14.20 -8.18 8.82
CA SER A 470 -15.35 -7.53 8.18
C SER A 470 -16.01 -8.45 7.15
N GLY A 471 -15.22 -9.25 6.40
CA GLY A 471 -15.64 -10.33 5.54
C GLY A 471 -16.77 -10.00 4.58
N THR A 472 -16.61 -8.94 3.80
CA THR A 472 -17.61 -8.51 2.81
C THR A 472 -17.33 -9.04 1.40
N ALA A 473 -16.24 -9.80 1.22
CA ALA A 473 -15.84 -10.41 -0.06
C ALA A 473 -15.80 -11.93 0.05
N VAL A 474 -16.22 -12.59 -1.01
CA VAL A 474 -16.23 -14.07 -1.13
C VAL A 474 -15.67 -14.51 -2.47
N VAL A 475 -15.22 -15.78 -2.54
CA VAL A 475 -14.74 -16.40 -3.78
C VAL A 475 -15.67 -17.53 -4.18
N LEU A 476 -16.11 -17.54 -5.43
CA LEU A 476 -16.88 -18.62 -6.04
C LEU A 476 -16.09 -19.22 -7.21
N LEU A 477 -16.17 -20.54 -7.37
CA LEU A 477 -15.43 -21.24 -8.39
C LEU A 477 -16.31 -21.58 -9.60
N THR A 478 -15.79 -21.27 -10.80
CA THR A 478 -16.38 -21.72 -12.07
C THR A 478 -15.73 -23.02 -12.54
N GLN A 479 -16.45 -23.79 -13.35
CA GLN A 479 -15.94 -25.00 -13.98
C GLN A 479 -15.35 -24.64 -15.35
N GLY A 480 -14.07 -24.21 -15.34
CA GLY A 480 -13.49 -23.60 -16.52
C GLY A 480 -14.36 -22.41 -16.95
N SER A 481 -14.65 -22.37 -18.24
CA SER A 481 -15.49 -21.34 -18.87
C SER A 481 -17.01 -21.55 -18.72
N THR A 482 -17.45 -22.35 -17.74
CA THR A 482 -18.88 -22.58 -17.44
C THR A 482 -19.18 -22.35 -15.96
N MET A 483 -20.43 -21.98 -15.67
CA MET A 483 -20.89 -21.73 -14.29
C MET A 483 -21.90 -22.81 -13.89
N THR A 484 -21.68 -23.43 -12.74
CA THR A 484 -22.60 -24.47 -12.22
C THR A 484 -23.87 -23.87 -11.64
N ALA A 485 -24.92 -24.69 -11.52
CA ALA A 485 -26.22 -24.31 -10.96
C ALA A 485 -26.11 -23.73 -9.55
N SER A 486 -25.24 -24.28 -8.71
CA SER A 486 -25.02 -23.80 -7.35
C SER A 486 -24.45 -22.38 -7.32
N VAL A 487 -23.57 -22.03 -8.27
CA VAL A 487 -22.90 -20.71 -8.34
C VAL A 487 -23.87 -19.65 -8.86
N TYR A 488 -24.53 -19.87 -10.01
CA TYR A 488 -25.49 -18.87 -10.47
C TYR A 488 -26.73 -18.78 -9.57
N GLY A 489 -27.15 -19.86 -8.91
CA GLY A 489 -28.21 -19.84 -7.90
C GLY A 489 -27.83 -19.03 -6.64
N TYR A 490 -26.53 -19.00 -6.28
CA TYR A 490 -26.04 -18.12 -5.23
C TYR A 490 -26.05 -16.66 -5.68
N LEU A 491 -25.55 -16.37 -6.87
CA LEU A 491 -25.51 -15.00 -7.42
C LEU A 491 -26.89 -14.39 -7.55
N ASN A 492 -27.90 -15.16 -7.94
CA ASN A 492 -29.29 -14.70 -8.09
C ASN A 492 -29.98 -14.32 -6.76
N LYS A 493 -29.34 -14.52 -5.60
CA LYS A 493 -29.80 -13.98 -4.33
C LYS A 493 -29.49 -12.50 -4.17
N TYR A 494 -28.60 -11.96 -4.97
CA TYR A 494 -28.08 -10.60 -4.91
C TYR A 494 -28.35 -9.84 -6.21
N SER A 495 -28.03 -8.55 -6.21
CA SER A 495 -28.19 -7.66 -7.36
C SER A 495 -27.02 -6.69 -7.48
N PRO A 496 -26.82 -6.03 -8.62
CA PRO A 496 -25.77 -5.02 -8.82
C PRO A 496 -25.80 -3.85 -7.83
N SER A 497 -26.96 -3.54 -7.25
CA SER A 497 -27.09 -2.47 -6.25
C SER A 497 -26.43 -2.81 -4.92
N THR A 498 -26.33 -4.09 -4.58
CA THR A 498 -25.77 -4.56 -3.30
C THR A 498 -24.42 -5.26 -3.42
N THR A 499 -24.15 -5.85 -4.59
CA THR A 499 -23.02 -6.76 -4.78
C THR A 499 -22.33 -6.50 -6.12
N LYS A 500 -21.03 -6.46 -6.14
CA LYS A 500 -20.21 -6.34 -7.35
C LYS A 500 -19.53 -7.68 -7.67
N ILE A 501 -19.61 -8.12 -8.91
CA ILE A 501 -18.91 -9.30 -9.40
C ILE A 501 -17.57 -8.86 -9.97
N ILE A 502 -16.51 -9.59 -9.61
CA ILE A 502 -15.15 -9.40 -10.10
C ILE A 502 -14.69 -10.72 -10.71
N THR A 503 -14.40 -10.76 -11.99
CA THR A 503 -13.88 -11.95 -12.66
C THR A 503 -12.36 -11.94 -12.66
N VAL A 504 -11.75 -13.04 -12.22
CA VAL A 504 -10.29 -13.23 -12.13
C VAL A 504 -9.88 -14.40 -13.00
N GLY A 505 -9.30 -14.08 -14.14
CA GLY A 505 -8.98 -15.03 -15.21
C GLY A 505 -10.04 -15.10 -16.32
N GLY A 506 -9.61 -15.37 -17.55
CA GLY A 506 -10.46 -15.39 -18.74
C GLY A 506 -11.57 -16.46 -18.69
N ASP A 507 -11.32 -17.60 -18.06
CA ASP A 507 -12.33 -18.65 -17.87
C ASP A 507 -13.50 -18.17 -17.00
N ALA A 508 -13.23 -17.46 -15.93
CA ALA A 508 -14.28 -16.92 -15.05
C ALA A 508 -15.12 -15.85 -15.77
N GLU A 509 -14.48 -15.03 -16.59
CA GLU A 509 -15.17 -14.06 -17.44
C GLU A 509 -16.07 -14.74 -18.48
N SER A 510 -15.54 -15.75 -19.15
CA SER A 510 -16.29 -16.56 -20.12
C SER A 510 -17.47 -17.28 -19.47
N ALA A 511 -17.29 -17.82 -18.27
CA ALA A 511 -18.34 -18.48 -17.51
C ALA A 511 -19.47 -17.52 -17.13
N LEU A 512 -19.13 -16.30 -16.69
CA LEU A 512 -20.12 -15.26 -16.38
C LEU A 512 -20.90 -14.85 -17.62
N THR A 513 -20.20 -14.60 -18.73
CA THR A 513 -20.81 -14.21 -20.01
C THR A 513 -21.74 -15.28 -20.57
N LYS A 514 -21.32 -16.56 -20.56
CA LYS A 514 -22.16 -17.68 -21.00
C LYS A 514 -23.40 -17.86 -20.11
N ALA A 515 -23.24 -17.75 -18.80
CA ALA A 515 -24.37 -17.87 -17.88
C ALA A 515 -25.38 -16.73 -18.07
N TYR A 516 -24.90 -15.51 -18.31
CA TYR A 516 -25.72 -14.36 -18.62
C TYR A 516 -26.49 -14.58 -19.94
N ASN A 517 -25.79 -14.90 -21.03
CA ASN A 517 -26.40 -15.12 -22.35
C ASN A 517 -27.43 -16.25 -22.37
N ALA A 518 -27.25 -17.25 -21.51
CA ALA A 518 -28.18 -18.36 -21.32
C ALA A 518 -29.36 -18.01 -20.38
N GLY A 519 -29.53 -16.75 -19.98
CA GLY A 519 -30.61 -16.32 -19.08
C GLY A 519 -30.53 -16.86 -17.65
N LYS A 520 -29.37 -17.39 -17.21
CA LYS A 520 -29.19 -17.95 -15.87
C LYS A 520 -28.96 -16.90 -14.80
N LEU A 521 -28.80 -15.64 -15.17
CA LEU A 521 -28.52 -14.50 -14.28
C LEU A 521 -29.53 -13.36 -14.47
N PRO A 522 -30.84 -13.58 -14.22
CA PRO A 522 -31.89 -12.61 -14.51
C PRO A 522 -31.79 -11.30 -13.69
N ARG A 523 -31.08 -11.31 -12.54
CA ARG A 523 -30.85 -10.12 -11.71
C ARG A 523 -29.61 -9.33 -12.12
N TRP A 524 -28.84 -9.79 -13.10
CA TRP A 524 -27.57 -9.24 -13.54
C TRP A 524 -27.64 -8.81 -15.01
N PRO A 525 -28.00 -7.55 -15.30
CA PRO A 525 -28.16 -7.07 -16.69
C PRO A 525 -26.80 -6.97 -17.40
N SER A 526 -26.80 -7.15 -18.74
CA SER A 526 -25.58 -7.15 -19.58
C SER A 526 -24.74 -5.87 -19.49
N LYS A 527 -25.41 -4.73 -19.29
CA LYS A 527 -24.78 -3.43 -19.12
C LYS A 527 -24.20 -3.18 -17.72
N TYR A 528 -24.36 -4.13 -16.80
CA TYR A 528 -23.82 -4.01 -15.45
C TYR A 528 -22.31 -4.09 -15.50
N SER A 529 -21.66 -3.04 -15.01
CA SER A 529 -20.20 -2.98 -14.93
C SER A 529 -19.71 -3.88 -13.81
N TYR A 530 -18.95 -4.88 -14.14
CA TYR A 530 -18.13 -5.66 -13.25
C TYR A 530 -16.66 -5.51 -13.63
N TYR A 531 -15.77 -5.75 -12.69
CA TYR A 531 -14.35 -5.67 -12.95
C TYR A 531 -13.87 -7.00 -13.56
N ARG A 532 -12.92 -6.92 -14.48
CA ARG A 532 -12.39 -8.06 -15.24
C ARG A 532 -10.88 -8.07 -15.25
N PHE A 533 -10.31 -9.20 -14.92
CA PHE A 533 -8.87 -9.45 -14.99
C PHE A 533 -8.61 -10.69 -15.83
N GLY A 534 -8.34 -10.52 -17.14
CA GLY A 534 -7.99 -11.60 -18.06
C GLY A 534 -6.49 -11.67 -18.32
N GLY A 535 -5.98 -12.82 -18.76
CA GLY A 535 -4.59 -13.08 -19.11
C GLY A 535 -3.94 -14.17 -18.29
N SER A 536 -2.62 -14.30 -18.40
CA SER A 536 -1.82 -15.27 -17.64
C SER A 536 -1.74 -14.91 -16.14
N PRO A 537 -1.33 -15.82 -15.25
CA PRO A 537 -1.40 -15.65 -13.81
C PRO A 537 -0.69 -14.41 -13.25
N ALA A 538 0.53 -14.12 -13.67
CA ALA A 538 1.30 -13.02 -13.11
C ALA A 538 0.69 -11.63 -13.42
N PRO A 539 0.34 -11.29 -14.69
CA PRO A 539 -0.35 -10.03 -14.98
C PRO A 539 -1.73 -9.93 -14.32
N VAL A 540 -2.47 -11.04 -14.17
CA VAL A 540 -3.76 -11.02 -13.48
C VAL A 540 -3.58 -10.69 -12.01
N ALA A 541 -2.63 -11.33 -11.31
CA ALA A 541 -2.36 -11.07 -9.91
C ALA A 541 -1.87 -9.62 -9.67
N ALA A 542 -0.97 -9.12 -10.52
CA ALA A 542 -0.46 -7.75 -10.43
C ALA A 542 -1.59 -6.71 -10.61
N ARG A 543 -2.42 -6.82 -11.65
CA ARG A 543 -3.54 -5.91 -11.89
C ARG A 543 -4.63 -6.00 -10.82
N LEU A 544 -4.89 -7.22 -10.29
CA LEU A 544 -5.80 -7.39 -9.16
C LEU A 544 -5.24 -6.69 -7.92
N ALA A 545 -3.94 -6.76 -7.69
CA ALA A 545 -3.28 -6.08 -6.59
C ALA A 545 -3.39 -4.56 -6.71
N GLU A 546 -3.13 -3.97 -7.87
CA GLU A 546 -3.32 -2.55 -8.14
C GLU A 546 -4.76 -2.08 -7.91
N PHE A 547 -5.73 -2.89 -8.33
CA PHE A 547 -7.13 -2.59 -8.14
C PHE A 547 -7.57 -2.68 -6.69
N TRP A 548 -7.11 -3.70 -5.97
CA TRP A 548 -7.68 -4.06 -4.67
C TRP A 548 -7.03 -3.36 -3.49
N TRP A 549 -5.70 -3.15 -3.53
CA TRP A 549 -4.97 -2.50 -2.44
C TRP A 549 -4.56 -1.07 -2.81
N SER A 550 -4.69 -0.18 -1.85
CA SER A 550 -4.12 1.16 -1.88
C SER A 550 -2.85 1.14 -1.05
N SER A 551 -1.70 1.38 -1.66
CA SER A 551 -0.42 1.53 -0.95
C SER A 551 -0.13 0.39 0.04
N PRO A 552 -0.13 -0.90 -0.36
CA PRO A 552 0.22 -1.98 0.54
C PRO A 552 1.67 -1.86 0.99
N SER A 553 1.95 -2.10 2.26
CA SER A 553 3.30 -2.16 2.81
C SER A 553 4.01 -3.47 2.51
N ASP A 554 3.24 -4.52 2.27
CA ASP A 554 3.71 -5.88 2.12
C ASP A 554 3.15 -6.56 0.87
N ALA A 555 3.93 -7.48 0.30
CA ALA A 555 3.47 -8.41 -0.73
C ALA A 555 4.10 -9.80 -0.52
N ALA A 556 3.45 -10.85 -1.03
CA ALA A 556 4.06 -12.16 -1.13
C ALA A 556 4.41 -12.51 -2.56
N VAL A 557 5.47 -13.28 -2.71
CA VAL A 557 5.88 -13.93 -3.95
C VAL A 557 5.89 -15.43 -3.78
N ALA A 558 5.25 -16.14 -4.71
CA ALA A 558 5.28 -17.57 -4.83
C ALA A 558 5.52 -17.98 -6.28
N SER A 559 6.10 -19.17 -6.50
CA SER A 559 6.31 -19.69 -7.84
C SER A 559 4.99 -20.10 -8.50
N VAL A 560 4.83 -19.77 -9.79
CA VAL A 560 3.71 -20.25 -10.62
C VAL A 560 3.66 -21.77 -10.68
N ASN A 561 4.78 -22.48 -10.45
CA ASN A 561 4.85 -23.93 -10.49
C ASN A 561 4.53 -24.62 -9.13
N SER A 562 4.11 -23.83 -8.10
CA SER A 562 3.88 -24.36 -6.76
C SER A 562 2.54 -23.89 -6.18
N TRP A 563 1.50 -24.73 -6.33
CA TRP A 563 0.22 -24.41 -5.70
C TRP A 563 0.31 -24.40 -4.16
N THR A 564 1.16 -25.22 -3.56
CA THR A 564 1.38 -25.29 -2.11
C THR A 564 2.11 -24.04 -1.60
N GLY A 565 3.08 -23.53 -2.37
CA GLY A 565 3.71 -22.23 -2.12
C GLY A 565 2.70 -21.09 -2.22
N GLY A 566 1.86 -21.11 -3.24
CA GLY A 566 0.77 -20.15 -3.42
C GLY A 566 -0.24 -20.15 -2.28
N VAL A 567 -0.64 -21.33 -1.77
CA VAL A 567 -1.52 -21.41 -0.58
C VAL A 567 -0.84 -20.86 0.65
N SER A 568 0.43 -21.18 0.86
CA SER A 568 1.19 -20.66 2.01
C SER A 568 1.30 -19.16 1.98
N ALA A 569 1.62 -18.59 0.83
CA ALA A 569 1.67 -17.15 0.58
C ALA A 569 0.30 -16.50 0.74
N SER A 570 -0.74 -17.03 0.06
CA SER A 570 -2.10 -16.51 0.11
C SER A 570 -2.66 -16.54 1.54
N SER A 571 -2.41 -17.60 2.31
CA SER A 571 -2.82 -17.70 3.71
C SER A 571 -2.20 -16.62 4.59
N ALA A 572 -0.92 -16.32 4.42
CA ALA A 572 -0.27 -15.22 5.12
C ALA A 572 -0.78 -13.86 4.64
N MET A 573 -0.95 -13.68 3.31
CA MET A 573 -1.34 -12.42 2.70
C MET A 573 -2.80 -12.03 2.88
N THR A 574 -3.69 -12.91 3.26
CA THR A 574 -5.02 -12.51 3.78
C THR A 574 -4.90 -11.52 4.94
N THR A 575 -3.70 -11.31 5.42
CA THR A 575 -3.40 -10.47 6.57
C THR A 575 -2.58 -9.24 6.21
N PHE A 576 -1.66 -9.35 5.24
CA PHE A 576 -0.63 -8.33 5.01
C PHE A 576 -0.70 -7.64 3.65
N GLY A 577 -1.08 -8.33 2.57
CA GLY A 577 -1.08 -7.71 1.24
C GLY A 577 -1.35 -8.69 0.08
N PRO A 578 -1.00 -8.34 -1.16
CA PRO A 578 -1.26 -9.17 -2.33
C PRO A 578 -0.34 -10.39 -2.44
N LEU A 579 -0.88 -11.44 -3.06
CA LEU A 579 -0.11 -12.54 -3.61
C LEU A 579 0.28 -12.23 -5.05
N LEU A 580 1.57 -12.32 -5.35
CA LEU A 580 2.15 -12.13 -6.68
C LEU A 580 2.84 -13.42 -7.13
N TRP A 581 2.85 -13.66 -8.45
CA TRP A 581 3.46 -14.85 -9.03
C TRP A 581 4.80 -14.55 -9.68
N THR A 582 5.75 -15.49 -9.56
CA THR A 582 7.05 -15.45 -10.23
C THR A 582 7.39 -16.80 -10.85
N ASP A 583 8.31 -16.81 -11.83
CA ASP A 583 8.93 -18.04 -12.27
C ASP A 583 9.92 -18.55 -11.21
N VAL A 584 10.37 -19.78 -11.37
CA VAL A 584 11.35 -20.37 -10.44
C VAL A 584 12.66 -19.59 -10.42
N THR A 585 13.16 -19.17 -11.59
CA THR A 585 14.50 -18.59 -11.77
C THR A 585 14.51 -17.13 -12.20
N SER A 586 13.35 -16.53 -12.45
CA SER A 586 13.23 -15.15 -12.91
C SER A 586 12.01 -14.46 -12.30
N LEU A 587 12.14 -13.18 -12.00
CA LEU A 587 11.01 -12.35 -11.60
C LEU A 587 10.19 -12.01 -12.85
N THR A 588 8.90 -12.42 -12.88
CA THR A 588 8.03 -12.14 -14.02
C THR A 588 7.88 -10.64 -14.24
N TYR A 589 7.72 -10.22 -15.50
CA TYR A 589 7.65 -8.82 -15.90
C TYR A 589 6.59 -8.04 -15.11
N ASP A 590 5.35 -8.56 -15.07
CA ASP A 590 4.24 -7.85 -14.42
C ASP A 590 4.42 -7.74 -12.91
N THR A 591 4.95 -8.78 -12.25
CA THR A 591 5.27 -8.74 -10.83
C THR A 591 6.38 -7.72 -10.54
N LYS A 592 7.44 -7.69 -11.38
CA LYS A 592 8.49 -6.69 -11.29
C LYS A 592 7.92 -5.27 -11.44
N TRP A 593 7.11 -5.03 -12.45
CA TRP A 593 6.51 -3.72 -12.72
C TRP A 593 5.57 -3.27 -11.59
N TYR A 594 4.73 -4.18 -11.10
CA TYR A 594 3.89 -3.87 -9.94
C TYR A 594 4.73 -3.43 -8.73
N MET A 595 5.79 -4.18 -8.39
CA MET A 595 6.67 -3.86 -7.28
C MET A 595 7.35 -2.50 -7.47
N MET A 596 7.90 -2.24 -8.66
CA MET A 596 8.55 -0.97 -8.98
C MET A 596 7.59 0.22 -8.83
N ARG A 597 6.37 0.09 -9.36
CA ARG A 597 5.36 1.15 -9.33
C ARG A 597 4.74 1.36 -7.95
N THR A 598 4.83 0.36 -7.07
CA THR A 598 4.27 0.39 -5.70
C THR A 598 5.38 0.56 -4.65
N SER A 599 6.64 0.68 -5.05
CA SER A 599 7.80 0.67 -4.15
C SER A 599 7.76 1.76 -3.07
N ALA A 600 7.12 2.91 -3.32
CA ALA A 600 6.97 3.96 -2.32
C ALA A 600 6.24 3.50 -1.04
N SER A 601 5.37 2.48 -1.14
CA SER A 601 4.65 1.89 0.00
C SER A 601 5.11 0.48 0.33
N LEU A 602 5.62 -0.26 -0.67
CA LEU A 602 5.98 -1.67 -0.54
C LEU A 602 7.35 -1.82 0.13
N ASN A 603 7.34 -1.81 1.45
CA ASN A 603 8.55 -1.84 2.28
C ASN A 603 9.08 -3.27 2.50
N HIS A 604 8.22 -4.27 2.30
CA HIS A 604 8.55 -5.65 2.60
C HIS A 604 7.96 -6.62 1.56
N VAL A 605 8.75 -7.60 1.16
CA VAL A 605 8.29 -8.71 0.30
C VAL A 605 8.65 -10.05 0.94
N ALA A 606 7.64 -10.90 1.15
CA ALA A 606 7.82 -12.27 1.64
C ALA A 606 7.86 -13.27 0.48
N VAL A 607 8.94 -14.01 0.35
CA VAL A 607 9.13 -15.09 -0.64
C VAL A 607 8.78 -16.41 0.02
N PHE A 608 7.78 -17.13 -0.51
CA PHE A 608 7.32 -18.40 0.04
C PHE A 608 7.85 -19.59 -0.77
N GLY A 609 8.70 -20.36 -0.13
CA GLY A 609 9.36 -21.54 -0.69
C GLY A 609 10.87 -21.47 -0.64
N GLY A 610 11.50 -22.65 -0.60
CA GLY A 610 12.96 -22.81 -0.69
C GLY A 610 13.48 -22.51 -2.12
N ASN A 611 14.80 -22.60 -2.30
CA ASN A 611 15.47 -22.28 -3.57
C ASN A 611 14.98 -23.12 -4.76
N GLY A 612 14.44 -24.32 -4.53
CA GLY A 612 13.84 -25.13 -5.59
C GLY A 612 12.47 -24.62 -6.06
N SER A 613 11.79 -23.80 -5.27
CA SER A 613 10.50 -23.17 -5.65
C SER A 613 10.71 -21.77 -6.22
N VAL A 614 11.52 -20.96 -5.54
CA VAL A 614 11.94 -19.62 -6.00
C VAL A 614 13.44 -19.51 -5.80
N ASP A 615 14.19 -19.49 -6.88
CA ASP A 615 15.66 -19.48 -6.85
C ASP A 615 16.20 -18.26 -6.08
N ALA A 616 17.38 -18.44 -5.49
CA ALA A 616 18.05 -17.34 -4.78
C ALA A 616 18.32 -16.13 -5.69
N LYS A 617 18.49 -16.34 -7.01
CA LYS A 617 18.66 -15.29 -8.01
C LYS A 617 17.48 -14.32 -8.12
N VAL A 618 16.27 -14.74 -7.73
CA VAL A 618 15.07 -13.90 -7.77
C VAL A 618 15.09 -12.84 -6.66
N VAL A 619 15.70 -13.14 -5.52
CA VAL A 619 15.76 -12.22 -4.37
C VAL A 619 16.39 -10.87 -4.71
N PRO A 620 17.59 -10.79 -5.33
CA PRO A 620 18.13 -9.49 -5.72
C PRO A 620 17.33 -8.78 -6.81
N LEU A 621 16.55 -9.50 -7.63
CA LEU A 621 15.63 -8.86 -8.58
C LEU A 621 14.46 -8.18 -7.87
N ILE A 622 13.91 -8.83 -6.83
CA ILE A 622 12.91 -8.22 -5.94
C ILE A 622 13.51 -6.99 -5.25
N GLY A 623 14.72 -7.11 -4.69
CA GLY A 623 15.38 -5.99 -3.99
C GLY A 623 15.53 -4.75 -4.87
N ARG A 624 15.94 -4.93 -6.13
CA ARG A 624 16.00 -3.83 -7.12
C ARG A 624 14.62 -3.28 -7.50
N ALA A 625 13.58 -4.10 -7.44
CA ALA A 625 12.24 -3.65 -7.78
C ALA A 625 11.57 -2.81 -6.68
N ILE A 626 11.91 -3.05 -5.41
CA ILE A 626 11.29 -2.36 -4.27
C ILE A 626 12.22 -1.36 -3.58
N GLY A 627 13.45 -1.15 -4.06
CA GLY A 627 14.43 -0.30 -3.38
C GLY A 627 15.32 0.48 -4.32
N VAL A 628 16.37 1.04 -3.75
CA VAL A 628 17.39 1.80 -4.45
C VAL A 628 18.66 0.94 -4.55
N ASP A 629 19.23 0.79 -5.74
CA ASP A 629 20.53 0.16 -5.99
C ASP A 629 20.70 -1.24 -5.37
N SER A 630 19.66 -2.05 -5.33
CA SER A 630 19.66 -3.40 -4.71
C SER A 630 20.06 -3.44 -3.22
N THR A 631 20.04 -2.32 -2.51
CA THR A 631 20.24 -2.30 -1.07
C THR A 631 18.95 -2.73 -0.37
N TYR A 632 18.94 -3.89 0.26
CA TYR A 632 17.80 -4.41 1.01
C TYR A 632 18.28 -5.24 2.20
N ALA A 633 17.45 -5.34 3.24
CA ALA A 633 17.66 -6.27 4.33
C ALA A 633 17.07 -7.63 3.95
N TYR A 634 17.84 -8.70 4.05
CA TYR A 634 17.38 -10.05 3.73
C TYR A 634 17.41 -10.94 4.96
N THR A 635 16.29 -11.62 5.22
CA THR A 635 16.18 -12.58 6.32
C THR A 635 15.57 -13.89 5.82
N SER A 636 16.14 -15.00 6.24
CA SER A 636 15.71 -16.35 5.89
C SER A 636 15.12 -17.05 7.11
N TYR A 637 13.84 -17.41 7.02
CA TYR A 637 13.08 -18.08 8.08
C TYR A 637 12.84 -19.55 7.71
N TYR A 638 13.85 -20.38 7.98
CA TYR A 638 13.71 -21.83 7.84
C TYR A 638 12.80 -22.37 8.93
N LYS A 639 11.81 -23.20 8.54
CA LYS A 639 10.74 -23.68 9.41
C LYS A 639 9.87 -22.58 10.05
N GLY A 640 9.98 -21.34 9.57
CA GLY A 640 9.22 -20.20 10.08
C GLY A 640 9.59 -19.78 11.51
N ASP A 641 10.76 -20.19 11.99
CA ASP A 641 11.22 -19.88 13.35
C ASP A 641 11.62 -18.39 13.39
N ILE A 642 10.72 -17.57 13.96
CA ILE A 642 10.99 -16.17 14.26
C ILE A 642 11.70 -16.11 15.61
N PRO A 643 12.87 -15.47 15.70
CA PRO A 643 13.55 -15.28 16.97
C PRO A 643 12.63 -14.57 17.96
N GLN A 644 12.41 -15.18 19.15
CA GLN A 644 11.51 -14.63 20.17
C GLN A 644 12.03 -13.34 20.82
N SER A 645 13.26 -12.97 20.52
CA SER A 645 13.95 -11.77 21.06
C SER A 645 14.11 -10.64 20.04
N ALA A 646 13.46 -10.72 18.90
CA ALA A 646 13.73 -9.80 17.81
C ALA A 646 13.16 -8.40 18.06
N ALA A 647 13.97 -7.57 18.69
CA ALA A 647 13.86 -6.11 18.62
C ALA A 647 14.14 -5.53 17.20
N SER A 648 14.31 -6.39 16.19
CA SER A 648 14.70 -6.04 14.81
C SER A 648 13.95 -6.83 13.76
N GLN A 649 12.67 -7.07 13.94
CA GLN A 649 11.85 -7.69 12.90
C GLN A 649 11.44 -6.66 11.87
N PRO A 650 11.69 -6.89 10.57
CA PRO A 650 11.13 -6.09 9.48
C PRO A 650 9.68 -6.50 9.14
N LEU A 651 8.99 -7.17 10.04
CA LEU A 651 7.54 -7.24 9.94
C LEU A 651 7.07 -5.84 10.26
N SER A 652 6.41 -5.20 9.31
CA SER A 652 5.85 -3.87 9.54
C SER A 652 5.13 -3.91 10.89
N ALA A 653 5.50 -3.04 11.80
CA ALA A 653 4.82 -2.86 13.07
C ALA A 653 3.40 -2.31 12.85
N SER A 654 2.86 -2.53 11.65
CA SER A 654 1.52 -2.17 11.26
C SER A 654 0.56 -3.03 12.05
N THR A 655 0.12 -2.50 13.16
CA THR A 655 -1.02 -3.01 13.92
C THR A 655 -2.32 -2.91 13.12
N GLY A 656 -2.31 -2.34 11.92
CA GLY A 656 -3.43 -2.22 10.99
C GLY A 656 -3.19 -3.06 9.74
N ARG A 657 -4.09 -4.01 9.47
CA ARG A 657 -4.19 -4.62 8.14
C ARG A 657 -4.41 -3.51 7.11
N PRO A 658 -3.72 -3.51 5.96
CA PRO A 658 -4.18 -2.72 4.84
C PRO A 658 -5.59 -3.19 4.49
N VAL A 659 -6.60 -2.41 4.89
CA VAL A 659 -7.98 -2.72 4.54
C VAL A 659 -8.14 -2.41 3.07
N PRO A 660 -8.52 -3.40 2.23
CA PRO A 660 -8.84 -3.11 0.85
C PRO A 660 -9.91 -2.02 0.81
N SER A 661 -9.69 -1.01 0.03
CA SER A 661 -10.64 0.08 -0.20
C SER A 661 -11.09 0.05 -1.65
N PRO A 662 -12.00 -0.88 -2.01
CA PRO A 662 -12.45 -1.05 -3.37
C PRO A 662 -13.59 -0.11 -3.80
N ASP A 663 -13.98 0.87 -3.01
CA ASP A 663 -14.97 1.90 -3.38
C ASP A 663 -14.44 2.86 -4.46
N LEU A 664 -13.74 2.28 -5.42
CA LEU A 664 -13.26 2.97 -6.59
C LEU A 664 -14.37 3.05 -7.62
N ALA A 665 -14.51 4.25 -8.22
CA ALA A 665 -15.20 4.36 -9.49
C ALA A 665 -14.63 3.30 -10.46
N PRO A 666 -15.46 2.59 -11.23
CA PRO A 666 -14.98 1.55 -12.12
C PRO A 666 -13.91 2.15 -13.03
N LEU A 667 -12.72 1.54 -13.04
CA LEU A 667 -11.73 1.77 -14.08
C LEU A 667 -12.45 1.53 -15.40
N LYS A 668 -12.62 2.59 -16.19
CA LYS A 668 -12.98 2.44 -17.61
C LYS A 668 -11.78 1.75 -18.25
N VAL A 669 -11.78 0.42 -18.25
CA VAL A 669 -10.84 -0.36 -19.05
C VAL A 669 -11.23 -0.09 -20.50
N THR A 670 -10.53 0.82 -21.15
CA THR A 670 -10.54 0.93 -22.60
C THR A 670 -9.90 -0.35 -23.10
N VAL A 671 -10.73 -1.29 -23.51
CA VAL A 671 -10.27 -2.45 -24.28
C VAL A 671 -9.81 -1.85 -25.61
N SER A 672 -8.50 -1.72 -25.82
CA SER A 672 -7.96 -1.57 -27.16
C SER A 672 -8.38 -2.82 -27.93
N LYS A 673 -9.12 -2.61 -29.03
CA LYS A 673 -9.52 -3.65 -29.98
C LYS A 673 -8.32 -4.39 -30.53
#